data_cccc49a8c331c0c7ef58714e2da80b29
#
_entry.id   cccc49a8c331c0c7ef58714e2da80b29
#
_cell.length_a   1.000
_cell.length_b   1.000
_cell.length_c   1.000
_cell.angle_alpha   90.00
_cell.angle_beta   90.00
_cell.angle_gamma   90.00
#
_symmetry.space_group_name_H-M   'P 1'
#
loop_
_entity.id
_entity.type
_entity.pdbx_description
1 polymer ?
#
loop_
_entity_poly.entity_id
_entity_poly.type
_entity_poly.pdbx_seq_one_letter_code
_entity_poly.pdbx_strand_id
1 'polypeptide(L)'
;MTIEPFVHDVRLACRGLWRSKGFTAAAVSTLAVGMAGVTAMFALIQGVLLRPLPMPAPDRIVTAWKEHPSTASARLPFHSAELALIRNAATHVFAAVAAVGYNEPSQSEIVDESSAAYINTARVSGDFFDVLGVPPFLGRALTRDDDTAGSEHVLVIAHGLWQRRYGDAVDVIGRRLTINDQRFTIVGVMPPDVEYPRGTDAWMTVEARATLTSNPTFQSATRDELNLIARLQPAVTGAQAASALGALAPQLAEVASAGAIAKPPISVVRPIADVIVGDVRGGMIVLVGAVSLVLLAASANVANLLLVRGEIRRPDLAVQTALGASRLRLAGTIVSESLVLSLLAGVVGFGTTWASLRALVAMAPGGLPRVDAIYVDGGVVLFVMALALVTTILSALVPAFAAGRIDLVSHVQSGGRAVTRGTKRGRAVLVAAQVALAVTVVAAAGLVARSLLRLQSTGTDVGADRLVIVSLALPQDRYAERDRHLQFLEDVVARLEATPTVAAATPINATPFSGVGWDVPIVTAEGQNAAEVAANGSVNLEAIQPGYFKTFGVAVKGRPFDRQDRGDAPPVAIVSLDVAARLWPGQDPIGKRLKMGDLESKDPWRTVVGVASRTRYRDLRAPQATLYVPDTQLIVTAQSLVVRSTAPLSQVADVVRNAVGASDPAVRVPRVAPFAELMREPLARPRFYTFVLAVFGVSALLLCAIGLYAVISASVRQRYGEIGVRLAVGASPADVRRMILREGMRLAGGGAGVGLALALVVTQFLRGLLYEVHPLDPVALVTATVLLLAAAAVASYLPARSAARMDPLAALRNT
;
A
#
# COMPACT_ATOMS: atom_id res chain seq x y z
N MET A 1 -6.37 46.42 -13.89
CA MET A 1 -7.77 45.95 -13.79
C MET A 1 -8.33 46.48 -12.48
N THR A 2 -9.34 47.35 -12.55
CA THR A 2 -10.02 47.89 -11.36
C THR A 2 -10.86 46.79 -10.72
N ILE A 3 -10.85 46.64 -9.38
CA ILE A 3 -11.53 45.60 -8.61
C ILE A 3 -13.07 45.67 -8.71
N GLU A 4 -13.63 46.87 -8.92
CA GLU A 4 -15.08 47.12 -9.00
C GLU A 4 -15.84 46.34 -10.06
N PRO A 5 -15.36 46.22 -11.34
CA PRO A 5 -16.06 45.42 -12.33
C PRO A 5 -16.13 43.94 -12.00
N PHE A 6 -15.07 43.40 -11.38
CA PHE A 6 -15.02 41.99 -10.96
C PHE A 6 -16.03 41.68 -9.84
N VAL A 7 -16.11 42.54 -8.82
CA VAL A 7 -17.08 42.38 -7.71
C VAL A 7 -18.53 42.44 -8.26
N HIS A 8 -18.77 43.33 -9.23
CA HIS A 8 -20.08 43.41 -9.88
C HIS A 8 -20.44 42.13 -10.64
N ASP A 9 -19.48 41.57 -11.40
CA ASP A 9 -19.68 40.30 -12.15
C ASP A 9 -19.92 39.10 -11.22
N VAL A 10 -19.21 39.01 -10.10
CA VAL A 10 -19.44 38.00 -9.07
C VAL A 10 -20.85 38.13 -8.45
N ARG A 11 -21.34 39.33 -8.13
CA ARG A 11 -22.71 39.55 -7.65
C ARG A 11 -23.75 39.15 -8.65
N LEU A 12 -23.55 39.46 -9.93
CA LEU A 12 -24.46 39.00 -11.00
C LEU A 12 -24.44 37.49 -11.16
N ALA A 13 -23.27 36.85 -11.08
CA ALA A 13 -23.11 35.41 -11.12
C ALA A 13 -23.89 34.74 -9.97
N CYS A 14 -23.72 35.24 -8.73
CA CYS A 14 -24.45 34.72 -7.57
C CYS A 14 -25.97 34.79 -7.74
N ARG A 15 -26.50 35.95 -8.20
CA ARG A 15 -27.96 36.10 -8.45
C ARG A 15 -28.44 35.18 -9.56
N GLY A 16 -27.65 35.04 -10.64
CA GLY A 16 -27.99 34.17 -11.77
C GLY A 16 -28.00 32.69 -11.41
N LEU A 17 -27.07 32.26 -10.56
CA LEU A 17 -26.96 30.90 -10.04
C LEU A 17 -28.09 30.58 -9.04
N TRP A 18 -28.45 31.53 -8.18
CA TRP A 18 -29.56 31.39 -7.24
C TRP A 18 -30.91 31.18 -7.92
N ARG A 19 -31.12 31.85 -9.08
CA ARG A 19 -32.35 31.66 -9.90
C ARG A 19 -32.40 30.30 -10.62
N SER A 20 -31.25 29.67 -10.88
CA SER A 20 -31.13 28.39 -11.58
C SER A 20 -30.69 27.25 -10.64
N LYS A 21 -31.46 26.99 -9.58
CA LYS A 21 -31.13 26.05 -8.50
C LYS A 21 -30.73 24.65 -8.99
N GLY A 22 -31.46 24.08 -9.97
CA GLY A 22 -31.15 22.74 -10.50
C GLY A 22 -29.80 22.67 -11.23
N PHE A 23 -29.48 23.70 -12.04
CA PHE A 23 -28.18 23.81 -12.68
C PHE A 23 -27.04 23.94 -11.65
N THR A 24 -27.22 24.86 -10.69
CA THR A 24 -26.23 25.12 -9.65
C THR A 24 -25.97 23.89 -8.80
N ALA A 25 -27.03 23.20 -8.36
CA ALA A 25 -26.90 21.96 -7.61
C ALA A 25 -26.14 20.88 -8.42
N ALA A 26 -26.50 20.68 -9.68
CA ALA A 26 -25.83 19.70 -10.53
C ALA A 26 -24.32 20.03 -10.73
N ALA A 27 -24.00 21.30 -11.03
CA ALA A 27 -22.63 21.75 -11.24
C ALA A 27 -21.79 21.65 -9.95
N VAL A 28 -22.32 22.13 -8.83
CA VAL A 28 -21.65 22.09 -7.53
C VAL A 28 -21.42 20.66 -7.08
N SER A 29 -22.45 19.79 -7.12
CA SER A 29 -22.30 18.38 -6.75
C SER A 29 -21.26 17.65 -7.61
N THR A 30 -21.24 17.92 -8.91
CA THR A 30 -20.28 17.33 -9.85
C THR A 30 -18.85 17.73 -9.52
N LEU A 31 -18.59 19.03 -9.31
CA LEU A 31 -17.25 19.50 -8.92
C LEU A 31 -16.89 19.07 -7.50
N ALA A 32 -17.85 19.08 -6.56
CA ALA A 32 -17.60 18.72 -5.18
C ALA A 32 -17.09 17.27 -5.04
N VAL A 33 -17.61 16.31 -5.82
CA VAL A 33 -17.12 14.94 -5.86
C VAL A 33 -15.64 14.88 -6.29
N GLY A 34 -15.28 15.58 -7.37
CA GLY A 34 -13.90 15.65 -7.83
C GLY A 34 -12.98 16.35 -6.83
N MET A 35 -13.40 17.50 -6.30
CA MET A 35 -12.63 18.28 -5.34
C MET A 35 -12.47 17.55 -4.00
N ALA A 36 -13.51 16.87 -3.49
CA ALA A 36 -13.44 16.08 -2.28
C ALA A 36 -12.40 14.96 -2.39
N GLY A 37 -12.42 14.23 -3.51
CA GLY A 37 -11.43 13.17 -3.75
C GLY A 37 -9.99 13.70 -3.77
N VAL A 38 -9.73 14.80 -4.50
CA VAL A 38 -8.39 15.41 -4.58
C VAL A 38 -7.96 15.98 -3.22
N THR A 39 -8.87 16.59 -2.48
CA THR A 39 -8.60 17.14 -1.14
C THR A 39 -8.29 16.02 -0.14
N ALA A 40 -9.05 14.92 -0.16
CA ALA A 40 -8.78 13.74 0.68
C ALA A 40 -7.41 13.13 0.37
N MET A 41 -7.06 12.99 -0.92
CA MET A 41 -5.75 12.50 -1.33
C MET A 41 -4.62 13.46 -0.94
N PHE A 42 -4.84 14.77 -1.05
CA PHE A 42 -3.86 15.75 -0.61
C PHE A 42 -3.63 15.68 0.91
N ALA A 43 -4.69 15.60 1.72
CA ALA A 43 -4.58 15.45 3.17
C ALA A 43 -3.81 14.17 3.55
N LEU A 44 -4.06 13.06 2.84
CA LEU A 44 -3.35 11.79 3.03
C LEU A 44 -1.86 11.93 2.66
N ILE A 45 -1.54 12.56 1.53
CA ILE A 45 -0.16 12.78 1.09
C ILE A 45 0.56 13.74 2.02
N GLN A 46 -0.10 14.81 2.42
CA GLN A 46 0.46 15.77 3.35
C GLN A 46 0.81 15.11 4.69
N GLY A 47 -0.12 14.30 5.25
CA GLY A 47 0.11 13.59 6.51
C GLY A 47 1.23 12.56 6.42
N VAL A 48 1.25 11.77 5.34
CA VAL A 48 2.17 10.62 5.20
C VAL A 48 3.51 11.03 4.59
N LEU A 49 3.51 11.83 3.49
CA LEU A 49 4.72 12.10 2.68
C LEU A 49 5.36 13.46 2.95
N LEU A 50 4.57 14.52 3.12
CA LEU A 50 5.07 15.88 3.08
C LEU A 50 5.36 16.47 4.47
N ARG A 51 4.66 16.05 5.49
CA ARG A 51 4.97 16.50 6.85
C ARG A 51 6.35 16.02 7.26
N PRO A 52 7.20 16.91 7.79
CA PRO A 52 8.48 16.50 8.35
C PRO A 52 8.30 15.40 9.39
N LEU A 53 9.25 14.49 9.47
CA LEU A 53 9.27 13.52 10.56
C LEU A 53 9.39 14.26 11.90
N PRO A 54 8.81 13.75 13.00
CA PRO A 54 8.85 14.37 14.33
C PRO A 54 10.25 14.25 14.97
N MET A 55 11.29 14.58 14.21
CA MET A 55 12.70 14.48 14.56
C MET A 55 13.44 15.73 14.10
N PRO A 56 14.39 16.25 14.88
CA PRO A 56 15.21 17.39 14.45
C PRO A 56 16.08 17.04 13.24
N ALA A 57 16.01 17.87 12.18
CA ALA A 57 16.75 17.70 10.93
C ALA A 57 16.68 16.25 10.37
N PRO A 58 15.48 15.74 10.01
CA PRO A 58 15.28 14.35 9.60
C PRO A 58 16.07 14.00 8.33
N ASP A 59 16.38 14.98 7.47
CA ASP A 59 17.16 14.78 6.25
C ASP A 59 18.62 14.38 6.55
N ARG A 60 19.09 14.61 7.78
CA ARG A 60 20.41 14.21 8.24
C ARG A 60 20.42 12.82 8.90
N ILE A 61 19.26 12.20 9.09
CA ILE A 61 19.18 10.85 9.66
C ILE A 61 19.12 9.84 8.51
N VAL A 62 20.08 8.93 8.50
CA VAL A 62 20.18 7.88 7.49
C VAL A 62 20.19 6.52 8.17
N THR A 63 19.69 5.52 7.45
CA THR A 63 19.88 4.13 7.82
C THR A 63 20.69 3.43 6.74
N ALA A 64 21.51 2.44 7.14
CA ALA A 64 22.31 1.68 6.21
C ALA A 64 22.26 0.19 6.52
N TRP A 65 22.37 -0.60 5.46
CA TRP A 65 22.49 -2.05 5.47
C TRP A 65 23.45 -2.47 4.35
N LYS A 66 23.80 -3.73 4.33
CA LYS A 66 24.62 -4.28 3.25
C LYS A 66 23.74 -4.99 2.23
N GLU A 67 24.09 -4.94 0.96
CA GLU A 67 23.47 -5.69 -0.13
C GLU A 67 24.51 -6.48 -0.89
N HIS A 68 24.22 -7.74 -1.23
CA HIS A 68 25.14 -8.53 -2.04
C HIS A 68 24.94 -8.15 -3.51
N PRO A 69 26.02 -7.92 -4.30
CA PRO A 69 25.93 -7.47 -5.71
C PRO A 69 25.14 -8.41 -6.62
N SER A 70 25.07 -9.70 -6.31
CA SER A 70 24.33 -10.71 -7.08
C SER A 70 22.88 -10.88 -6.67
N THR A 71 22.46 -10.27 -5.54
CA THR A 71 21.10 -10.40 -4.99
C THR A 71 20.60 -9.04 -4.53
N ALA A 72 20.22 -8.19 -5.49
CA ALA A 72 19.78 -6.80 -5.23
C ALA A 72 18.58 -6.61 -4.28
N SER A 73 18.07 -7.68 -3.67
CA SER A 73 16.91 -7.64 -2.78
C SER A 73 17.15 -8.18 -1.36
N ALA A 74 18.29 -8.85 -1.11
CA ALA A 74 18.60 -9.34 0.24
C ALA A 74 19.38 -8.29 1.02
N ARG A 75 18.76 -7.72 2.04
CA ARG A 75 19.45 -6.86 3.01
C ARG A 75 20.26 -7.74 3.94
N LEU A 76 21.51 -7.41 4.11
CA LEU A 76 22.40 -8.09 5.04
C LEU A 76 22.69 -7.17 6.24
N PRO A 77 22.72 -7.70 7.49
CA PRO A 77 23.04 -6.92 8.68
C PRO A 77 24.52 -6.52 8.72
N PHE A 78 24.83 -5.53 9.53
CA PHE A 78 26.15 -5.27 10.06
C PHE A 78 26.39 -6.09 11.32
N HIS A 79 27.65 -6.42 11.60
CA HIS A 79 28.07 -6.96 12.88
C HIS A 79 28.43 -5.84 13.87
N SER A 80 28.34 -6.10 15.15
CA SER A 80 28.66 -5.13 16.22
C SER A 80 30.07 -4.55 16.07
N ALA A 81 31.07 -5.38 15.68
CA ALA A 81 32.43 -4.95 15.42
C ALA A 81 32.56 -4.00 14.20
N GLU A 82 31.78 -4.22 13.14
CA GLU A 82 31.71 -3.31 11.98
C GLU A 82 31.14 -1.94 12.38
N LEU A 83 30.10 -1.93 13.22
CA LEU A 83 29.50 -0.67 13.72
C LEU A 83 30.49 0.10 14.60
N ALA A 84 31.27 -0.59 15.44
CA ALA A 84 32.32 0.02 16.22
C ALA A 84 33.42 0.63 15.34
N LEU A 85 33.82 -0.05 14.25
CA LEU A 85 34.76 0.49 13.27
C LEU A 85 34.22 1.74 12.59
N ILE A 86 32.97 1.72 12.09
CA ILE A 86 32.34 2.86 11.45
C ILE A 86 32.25 4.05 12.40
N ARG A 87 31.87 3.82 13.66
CA ARG A 87 31.77 4.85 14.70
C ARG A 87 33.11 5.56 14.93
N ASN A 88 34.23 4.86 14.83
CA ASN A 88 35.58 5.39 15.06
C ASN A 88 36.21 5.99 13.78
N ALA A 89 36.05 5.35 12.63
CA ALA A 89 36.72 5.72 11.40
C ALA A 89 35.99 6.79 10.59
N ALA A 90 34.66 6.91 10.70
CA ALA A 90 33.86 7.80 9.86
C ALA A 90 33.27 9.03 10.61
N THR A 91 33.97 9.54 11.61
CA THR A 91 33.54 10.72 12.41
C THR A 91 33.39 11.99 11.59
N HIS A 92 34.13 12.11 10.48
CA HIS A 92 34.02 13.22 9.53
C HIS A 92 32.74 13.17 8.70
N VAL A 93 32.06 12.02 8.63
CA VAL A 93 30.79 11.80 7.91
C VAL A 93 29.60 11.72 8.84
N PHE A 94 29.74 11.01 9.94
CA PHE A 94 28.67 10.74 10.90
C PHE A 94 28.90 11.51 12.20
N ALA A 95 27.92 12.34 12.58
CA ALA A 95 27.92 13.04 13.87
C ALA A 95 27.63 12.08 15.03
N ALA A 96 26.77 11.09 14.80
CA ALA A 96 26.43 10.02 15.73
C ALA A 96 26.05 8.75 14.95
N VAL A 97 26.37 7.59 15.52
CA VAL A 97 26.07 6.26 14.94
C VAL A 97 25.46 5.38 16.03
N ALA A 98 24.32 4.80 15.73
CA ALA A 98 23.62 3.84 16.57
C ALA A 98 23.24 2.59 15.77
N ALA A 99 22.74 1.60 16.47
CA ALA A 99 22.28 0.34 15.90
C ALA A 99 20.78 0.13 16.13
N VAL A 100 20.18 -0.55 15.19
CA VAL A 100 18.81 -1.12 15.29
C VAL A 100 18.90 -2.57 14.88
N GLY A 101 18.25 -3.45 15.62
CA GLY A 101 18.25 -4.88 15.30
C GLY A 101 17.75 -5.15 13.87
N TYR A 102 18.33 -6.13 13.23
CA TYR A 102 17.87 -6.63 11.95
C TYR A 102 16.50 -7.30 12.13
N ASN A 103 15.56 -7.12 11.18
CA ASN A 103 14.21 -7.67 11.25
C ASN A 103 13.36 -7.20 12.47
N GLU A 104 13.58 -5.99 12.94
CA GLU A 104 12.76 -5.38 14.00
C GLU A 104 11.56 -4.58 13.45
N PRO A 105 10.44 -4.46 14.21
CA PRO A 105 10.23 -4.99 15.55
C PRO A 105 9.86 -6.47 15.56
N SER A 106 10.07 -7.12 16.70
CA SER A 106 9.71 -8.51 16.96
C SER A 106 8.68 -8.62 18.08
N GLN A 107 7.81 -9.63 18.02
CA GLN A 107 6.82 -9.86 19.07
C GLN A 107 7.48 -10.39 20.34
N SER A 108 7.09 -9.83 21.48
CA SER A 108 7.48 -10.28 22.82
C SER A 108 6.25 -10.40 23.71
N GLU A 109 6.22 -11.44 24.54
CA GLU A 109 5.19 -11.56 25.56
C GLU A 109 5.56 -10.66 26.74
N ILE A 110 4.61 -9.84 27.17
CA ILE A 110 4.73 -9.07 28.39
C ILE A 110 3.73 -9.57 29.42
N VAL A 111 4.20 -9.68 30.67
CA VAL A 111 3.37 -10.01 31.82
C VAL A 111 3.58 -8.92 32.87
N ASP A 112 2.52 -8.27 33.29
CA ASP A 112 2.48 -7.40 34.45
C ASP A 112 1.48 -7.94 35.49
N GLU A 113 1.26 -7.21 36.57
CA GLU A 113 0.38 -7.62 37.67
C GLU A 113 -1.06 -7.89 37.23
N SER A 114 -1.49 -7.37 36.06
CA SER A 114 -2.89 -7.40 35.63
C SER A 114 -3.17 -8.35 34.46
N SER A 115 -2.23 -8.57 33.58
CA SER A 115 -2.49 -9.39 32.38
C SER A 115 -1.21 -9.74 31.57
N ALA A 116 -1.29 -10.85 30.84
CA ALA A 116 -0.33 -11.19 29.78
C ALA A 116 -0.82 -10.64 28.43
N ALA A 117 0.08 -10.06 27.65
CA ALA A 117 -0.20 -9.58 26.31
C ALA A 117 1.04 -9.69 25.41
N TYR A 118 0.83 -9.62 24.08
CA TYR A 118 1.92 -9.46 23.13
C TYR A 118 2.09 -8.00 22.74
N ILE A 119 3.34 -7.56 22.73
CA ILE A 119 3.75 -6.26 22.21
C ILE A 119 4.89 -6.42 21.20
N ASN A 120 5.04 -5.44 20.34
CA ASN A 120 6.16 -5.36 19.43
C ASN A 120 7.34 -4.65 20.12
N THR A 121 8.43 -5.36 20.30
CA THR A 121 9.65 -4.78 20.89
C THR A 121 10.72 -4.62 19.81
N ALA A 122 11.53 -3.56 19.92
CA ALA A 122 12.69 -3.36 19.07
C ALA A 122 13.96 -3.29 19.93
N ARG A 123 15.02 -3.97 19.48
CA ARG A 123 16.37 -3.83 20.06
C ARG A 123 17.09 -2.68 19.39
N VAL A 124 17.67 -1.82 20.22
CA VAL A 124 18.43 -0.64 19.77
C VAL A 124 19.66 -0.46 20.62
N SER A 125 20.71 0.17 20.08
CA SER A 125 21.85 0.54 20.92
C SER A 125 21.48 1.69 21.86
N GLY A 126 22.17 1.82 22.98
CA GLY A 126 21.84 2.80 24.00
C GLY A 126 21.86 4.27 23.52
N ASP A 127 22.60 4.60 22.47
CA ASP A 127 22.67 5.92 21.84
C ASP A 127 21.64 6.14 20.71
N PHE A 128 20.68 5.25 20.55
CA PHE A 128 19.67 5.32 19.48
C PHE A 128 18.84 6.60 19.52
N PHE A 129 18.32 6.98 20.67
CA PHE A 129 17.49 8.19 20.80
C PHE A 129 18.29 9.48 20.64
N ASP A 130 19.59 9.47 20.94
CA ASP A 130 20.51 10.59 20.68
C ASP A 130 20.69 10.80 19.16
N VAL A 131 20.78 9.71 18.38
CA VAL A 131 20.81 9.78 16.91
C VAL A 131 19.48 10.33 16.37
N LEU A 132 18.35 9.93 16.90
CA LEU A 132 17.04 10.50 16.53
C LEU A 132 16.91 11.97 16.98
N GLY A 133 17.57 12.36 18.08
CA GLY A 133 17.51 13.70 18.65
C GLY A 133 16.15 14.01 19.27
N VAL A 134 15.39 13.00 19.70
CA VAL A 134 14.06 13.16 20.29
C VAL A 134 14.12 12.84 21.77
N PRO A 135 13.88 13.81 22.65
CA PRO A 135 13.83 13.57 24.09
C PRO A 135 12.56 12.77 24.46
N PRO A 136 12.60 11.96 25.52
CA PRO A 136 11.41 11.26 26.01
C PRO A 136 10.36 12.25 26.52
N PHE A 137 9.10 11.87 26.45
CA PHE A 137 7.95 12.62 26.96
C PHE A 137 7.90 12.55 28.49
N LEU A 138 8.18 11.36 29.07
CA LEU A 138 8.30 11.11 30.49
C LEU A 138 9.56 10.29 30.77
N GLY A 139 10.21 10.53 31.91
CA GLY A 139 11.36 9.76 32.33
C GLY A 139 12.64 10.08 31.56
N ARG A 140 13.41 9.04 31.19
CA ARG A 140 14.68 9.15 30.45
C ARG A 140 14.72 8.21 29.24
N ALA A 141 15.58 8.53 28.29
CA ALA A 141 15.91 7.63 27.17
C ALA A 141 16.86 6.50 27.64
N LEU A 142 17.08 5.53 26.76
CA LEU A 142 18.16 4.55 26.91
C LEU A 142 19.51 5.26 26.77
N THR A 143 20.50 4.74 27.46
CA THR A 143 21.88 5.25 27.44
C THR A 143 22.86 4.14 27.11
N ARG A 144 24.11 4.48 26.78
CA ARG A 144 25.15 3.47 26.51
C ARG A 144 25.44 2.58 27.74
N ASP A 145 25.26 3.14 28.94
CA ASP A 145 25.47 2.37 30.17
C ASP A 145 24.41 1.27 30.35
N ASP A 146 23.19 1.53 29.88
CA ASP A 146 22.11 0.53 29.86
C ASP A 146 22.38 -0.61 28.86
N ASP A 147 23.26 -0.41 27.86
CA ASP A 147 23.60 -1.38 26.81
C ASP A 147 24.93 -2.10 27.08
N THR A 148 25.26 -2.28 28.34
CA THR A 148 26.46 -3.00 28.79
C THR A 148 26.10 -4.32 29.45
N ALA A 149 26.99 -5.29 29.35
CA ALA A 149 26.78 -6.59 29.97
C ALA A 149 26.62 -6.47 31.49
N GLY A 150 25.52 -7.00 32.03
CA GLY A 150 25.23 -6.97 33.48
C GLY A 150 24.49 -5.72 33.97
N SER A 151 24.15 -4.77 33.10
CA SER A 151 23.28 -3.65 33.43
C SER A 151 21.86 -4.10 33.78
N GLU A 152 21.14 -3.25 34.54
CA GLU A 152 19.72 -3.46 34.77
C GLU A 152 18.93 -3.45 33.44
N HIS A 153 18.02 -4.40 33.28
CA HIS A 153 17.18 -4.45 32.09
C HIS A 153 16.15 -3.33 32.15
N VAL A 154 16.30 -2.35 31.29
CA VAL A 154 15.42 -1.19 31.19
C VAL A 154 14.67 -1.17 29.86
N LEU A 155 13.53 -0.51 29.87
CA LEU A 155 12.62 -0.43 28.73
C LEU A 155 12.12 1.01 28.56
N VAL A 156 12.09 1.48 27.32
CA VAL A 156 11.40 2.70 26.94
C VAL A 156 10.16 2.30 26.13
N ILE A 157 8.99 2.85 26.47
CA ILE A 157 7.72 2.50 25.82
C ILE A 157 7.23 3.60 24.87
N ALA A 158 6.49 3.19 23.84
CA ALA A 158 5.83 4.12 22.94
C ALA A 158 4.61 4.76 23.61
N HIS A 159 4.29 5.98 23.19
CA HIS A 159 3.13 6.73 23.70
C HIS A 159 1.83 5.92 23.57
N GLY A 160 1.64 5.26 22.43
CA GLY A 160 0.45 4.46 22.18
C GLY A 160 0.30 3.27 23.16
N LEU A 161 1.39 2.60 23.55
CA LEU A 161 1.35 1.54 24.55
C LEU A 161 1.03 2.12 25.95
N TRP A 162 1.62 3.26 26.29
CA TRP A 162 1.35 3.96 27.55
C TRP A 162 -0.13 4.31 27.71
N GLN A 163 -0.76 4.85 26.65
CA GLN A 163 -2.19 5.16 26.67
C GLN A 163 -3.07 3.91 26.76
N ARG A 164 -2.83 2.94 25.87
CA ARG A 164 -3.69 1.75 25.77
C ARG A 164 -3.65 0.86 27.00
N ARG A 165 -2.47 0.72 27.64
CA ARG A 165 -2.27 -0.23 28.73
C ARG A 165 -2.22 0.42 30.11
N TYR A 166 -1.71 1.65 30.18
CA TYR A 166 -1.48 2.33 31.47
C TYR A 166 -2.36 3.57 31.65
N GLY A 167 -3.25 3.90 30.68
CA GLY A 167 -4.26 4.96 30.83
C GLY A 167 -3.67 6.34 31.10
N ASP A 168 -2.55 6.68 30.47
CA ASP A 168 -1.81 7.96 30.66
C ASP A 168 -1.29 8.17 32.10
N ALA A 169 -1.08 7.09 32.87
CA ALA A 169 -0.63 7.16 34.25
C ALA A 169 0.83 7.63 34.32
N VAL A 170 1.10 8.70 35.06
CA VAL A 170 2.45 9.27 35.22
C VAL A 170 3.37 8.37 36.05
N ASP A 171 2.82 7.55 36.93
CA ASP A 171 3.51 6.59 37.77
C ASP A 171 3.97 5.32 37.03
N VAL A 172 3.88 5.30 35.68
CA VAL A 172 4.40 4.21 34.84
C VAL A 172 5.92 4.09 34.91
N ILE A 173 6.63 5.19 35.15
CA ILE A 173 8.10 5.19 35.32
C ILE A 173 8.48 4.47 36.60
N GLY A 174 9.42 3.52 36.48
CA GLY A 174 9.85 2.65 37.58
C GLY A 174 8.97 1.40 37.76
N ARG A 175 7.85 1.28 37.07
CA ARG A 175 7.07 0.03 37.07
C ARG A 175 7.89 -1.11 36.47
N ARG A 176 7.74 -2.28 37.06
CA ARG A 176 8.38 -3.50 36.59
C ARG A 176 7.41 -4.34 35.82
N LEU A 177 7.84 -4.89 34.71
CA LEU A 177 7.11 -5.86 33.91
C LEU A 177 8.04 -7.02 33.52
N THR A 178 7.48 -8.14 33.19
CA THR A 178 8.23 -9.32 32.74
C THR A 178 8.10 -9.45 31.23
N ILE A 179 9.22 -9.54 30.52
CA ILE A 179 9.30 -9.86 29.08
C ILE A 179 10.00 -11.19 28.94
N ASN A 180 9.34 -12.18 28.36
CA ASN A 180 9.90 -13.53 28.17
C ASN A 180 10.59 -14.04 29.44
N ASP A 181 9.89 -13.99 30.59
CA ASP A 181 10.32 -14.41 31.93
C ASP A 181 11.44 -13.57 32.57
N GLN A 182 11.93 -12.50 31.96
CA GLN A 182 12.89 -11.58 32.56
C GLN A 182 12.25 -10.24 32.95
N ARG A 183 12.71 -9.70 34.07
CA ARG A 183 12.19 -8.45 34.62
C ARG A 183 12.82 -7.25 33.94
N PHE A 184 11.98 -6.30 33.50
CA PHE A 184 12.35 -5.01 32.94
C PHE A 184 11.73 -3.88 33.76
N THR A 185 12.47 -2.77 33.87
CA THR A 185 12.00 -1.53 34.49
C THR A 185 11.70 -0.51 33.42
N ILE A 186 10.49 0.07 33.42
CA ILE A 186 10.13 1.15 32.49
C ILE A 186 10.83 2.43 32.92
N VAL A 187 11.74 2.98 32.09
CA VAL A 187 12.51 4.18 32.42
C VAL A 187 12.07 5.41 31.63
N GLY A 188 11.29 5.23 30.56
CA GLY A 188 10.83 6.36 29.75
C GLY A 188 9.63 6.04 28.88
N VAL A 189 8.94 7.10 28.48
CA VAL A 189 7.85 7.09 27.49
C VAL A 189 8.23 8.05 26.36
N MET A 190 8.17 7.60 25.10
CA MET A 190 8.48 8.46 23.96
C MET A 190 7.29 9.36 23.62
N PRO A 191 7.52 10.50 22.95
CA PRO A 191 6.45 11.34 22.42
C PRO A 191 5.58 10.60 21.41
N PRO A 192 4.33 11.06 21.18
CA PRO A 192 3.51 10.55 20.08
C PRO A 192 4.25 10.71 18.74
N ASP A 193 3.93 9.85 17.78
CA ASP A 193 4.51 9.82 16.43
C ASP A 193 5.98 9.36 16.31
N VAL A 194 6.65 8.99 17.38
CA VAL A 194 7.99 8.40 17.34
C VAL A 194 7.87 6.87 17.31
N GLU A 195 7.84 6.30 16.11
CA GLU A 195 7.68 4.86 15.87
C GLU A 195 8.73 4.34 14.88
N TYR A 196 9.98 4.33 15.27
CA TYR A 196 11.01 3.69 14.47
C TYR A 196 11.80 2.67 15.30
N PRO A 197 11.96 1.43 14.83
CA PRO A 197 11.30 0.79 13.68
C PRO A 197 9.78 0.84 13.78
N ARG A 198 9.13 0.79 12.65
CA ARG A 198 7.67 1.00 12.59
C ARG A 198 6.87 -0.06 13.34
N GLY A 199 5.86 0.39 14.09
CA GLY A 199 4.97 -0.47 14.87
C GLY A 199 5.61 -0.96 16.17
N THR A 200 6.71 -0.35 16.61
CA THR A 200 7.35 -0.65 17.90
C THR A 200 6.52 -0.11 19.06
N ASP A 201 6.14 -0.98 19.98
CA ASP A 201 5.47 -0.62 21.23
C ASP A 201 6.48 -0.32 22.35
N ALA A 202 7.68 -0.92 22.29
CA ALA A 202 8.73 -0.71 23.29
C ALA A 202 10.13 -0.93 22.72
N TRP A 203 11.11 -0.19 23.22
CA TRP A 203 12.53 -0.32 22.87
C TRP A 203 13.33 -0.83 24.06
N MET A 204 14.20 -1.80 23.80
CA MET A 204 15.16 -2.35 24.75
C MET A 204 16.56 -2.33 24.16
N THR A 205 17.59 -2.41 25.00
CA THR A 205 18.97 -2.45 24.51
C THR A 205 19.29 -3.76 23.79
N VAL A 206 20.31 -3.72 22.92
CA VAL A 206 20.80 -4.93 22.23
C VAL A 206 21.23 -5.96 23.24
N GLU A 207 21.94 -5.54 24.29
CA GLU A 207 22.43 -6.43 25.35
C GLU A 207 21.28 -7.04 26.18
N ALA A 208 20.30 -6.24 26.59
CA ALA A 208 19.13 -6.74 27.31
C ALA A 208 18.33 -7.74 26.46
N ARG A 209 18.20 -7.51 25.15
CA ARG A 209 17.52 -8.45 24.24
C ARG A 209 18.29 -9.75 24.09
N ALA A 210 19.62 -9.70 24.03
CA ALA A 210 20.46 -10.89 23.92
C ALA A 210 20.28 -11.82 25.11
N THR A 211 20.04 -11.27 26.32
CA THR A 211 19.84 -12.06 27.55
C THR A 211 18.47 -12.76 27.59
N LEU A 212 17.51 -12.40 26.70
CA LEU A 212 16.20 -13.07 26.63
C LEU A 212 16.27 -14.50 26.08
N THR A 213 17.44 -14.98 25.71
CA THR A 213 17.69 -16.37 25.32
C THR A 213 18.95 -16.91 25.94
N SER A 214 18.91 -18.15 26.37
CA SER A 214 20.07 -18.86 26.87
C SER A 214 20.89 -19.53 25.75
N ASN A 215 20.38 -19.53 24.50
CA ASN A 215 21.09 -20.14 23.38
C ASN A 215 22.23 -19.23 22.90
N PRO A 216 23.51 -19.64 22.96
CA PRO A 216 24.66 -18.80 22.56
C PRO A 216 24.62 -18.33 21.12
N THR A 217 24.11 -19.16 20.20
CA THR A 217 23.97 -18.79 18.77
C THR A 217 22.98 -17.67 18.60
N PHE A 218 21.82 -17.72 19.27
CA PHE A 218 20.84 -16.64 19.23
C PHE A 218 21.30 -15.38 19.95
N GLN A 219 22.07 -15.52 21.03
CA GLN A 219 22.70 -14.38 21.71
C GLN A 219 23.67 -13.66 20.75
N SER A 220 24.52 -14.40 20.05
CA SER A 220 25.47 -13.86 19.09
C SER A 220 24.73 -13.18 17.92
N ALA A 221 23.77 -13.87 17.30
CA ALA A 221 22.96 -13.29 16.24
C ALA A 221 22.20 -12.02 16.69
N THR A 222 21.66 -12.01 17.92
CA THR A 222 20.99 -10.84 18.47
C THR A 222 21.95 -9.66 18.65
N ARG A 223 23.19 -9.89 19.06
CA ARG A 223 24.19 -8.83 19.17
C ARG A 223 24.75 -8.38 17.83
N ASP A 224 24.84 -9.28 16.86
CA ASP A 224 25.61 -9.07 15.62
C ASP A 224 24.73 -8.79 14.38
N GLU A 225 23.44 -9.11 14.42
CA GLU A 225 22.53 -8.81 13.30
C GLU A 225 21.87 -7.44 13.49
N LEU A 226 22.56 -6.38 13.06
CA LEU A 226 22.18 -4.99 13.28
C LEU A 226 22.14 -4.20 11.97
N ASN A 227 21.23 -3.26 11.88
CA ASN A 227 21.24 -2.20 10.88
C ASN A 227 21.84 -0.93 11.49
N LEU A 228 22.60 -0.20 10.68
CA LEU A 228 23.12 1.09 11.09
C LEU A 228 22.02 2.15 10.97
N ILE A 229 21.89 2.97 12.01
CA ILE A 229 21.21 4.26 11.95
C ILE A 229 22.21 5.35 12.36
N ALA A 230 22.30 6.44 11.61
CA ALA A 230 23.30 7.47 11.86
C ALA A 230 22.76 8.87 11.55
N ARG A 231 23.31 9.84 12.24
CA ARG A 231 23.12 11.26 11.95
C ARG A 231 24.33 11.77 11.17
N LEU A 232 24.08 12.30 10.00
CA LEU A 232 25.12 12.90 9.14
C LEU A 232 25.68 14.19 9.76
N GLN A 233 26.95 14.49 9.51
CA GLN A 233 27.54 15.80 9.77
C GLN A 233 26.82 16.89 8.96
N PRO A 234 26.80 18.15 9.41
CA PRO A 234 26.27 19.25 8.60
C PRO A 234 26.94 19.28 7.22
N ALA A 235 26.13 19.49 6.17
CA ALA A 235 26.55 19.53 4.77
C ALA A 235 27.03 18.18 4.16
N VAL A 236 27.01 17.06 4.86
CA VAL A 236 27.28 15.74 4.29
C VAL A 236 26.01 15.15 3.69
N THR A 237 26.11 14.64 2.48
CA THR A 237 25.01 13.98 1.77
C THR A 237 25.00 12.46 1.96
N GLY A 238 23.84 11.81 1.78
CA GLY A 238 23.74 10.35 1.82
C GLY A 238 24.64 9.65 0.80
N ALA A 239 24.92 10.28 -0.37
CA ALA A 239 25.85 9.75 -1.37
C ALA A 239 27.30 9.77 -0.87
N GLN A 240 27.72 10.83 -0.19
CA GLN A 240 29.03 10.89 0.44
C GLN A 240 29.18 9.86 1.57
N ALA A 241 28.13 9.66 2.36
CA ALA A 241 28.10 8.62 3.38
C ALA A 241 28.22 7.22 2.77
N ALA A 242 27.51 6.94 1.68
CA ALA A 242 27.63 5.66 0.95
C ALA A 242 29.06 5.46 0.40
N SER A 243 29.68 6.52 -0.17
CA SER A 243 31.07 6.47 -0.65
C SER A 243 32.08 6.23 0.48
N ALA A 244 31.87 6.85 1.65
CA ALA A 244 32.73 6.65 2.81
C ALA A 244 32.62 5.21 3.35
N LEU A 245 31.42 4.64 3.47
CA LEU A 245 31.25 3.25 3.82
C LEU A 245 31.84 2.31 2.78
N GLY A 246 31.74 2.65 1.49
CA GLY A 246 32.40 1.91 0.39
C GLY A 246 33.93 1.90 0.52
N ALA A 247 34.52 3.01 0.92
CA ALA A 247 35.98 3.10 1.17
C ALA A 247 36.43 2.24 2.36
N LEU A 248 35.55 2.05 3.36
CA LEU A 248 35.80 1.19 4.52
C LEU A 248 35.51 -0.30 4.24
N ALA A 249 34.93 -0.65 3.09
CA ALA A 249 34.49 -2.01 2.80
C ALA A 249 35.56 -3.11 3.01
N PRO A 250 36.84 -2.92 2.66
CA PRO A 250 37.89 -3.90 2.94
C PRO A 250 38.09 -4.14 4.45
N GLN A 251 38.13 -3.06 5.23
CA GLN A 251 38.30 -3.14 6.70
C GLN A 251 37.06 -3.74 7.38
N LEU A 252 35.85 -3.41 6.89
CA LEU A 252 34.60 -4.00 7.36
C LEU A 252 34.56 -5.51 7.10
N ALA A 253 35.03 -5.96 5.93
CA ALA A 253 35.10 -7.38 5.61
C ALA A 253 36.11 -8.15 6.50
N GLU A 254 37.23 -7.52 6.83
CA GLU A 254 38.22 -8.09 7.75
C GLU A 254 37.67 -8.25 9.17
N VAL A 255 37.03 -7.23 9.69
CA VAL A 255 36.47 -7.24 11.04
C VAL A 255 35.26 -8.17 11.16
N ALA A 256 34.45 -8.31 10.11
CA ALA A 256 33.32 -9.23 10.07
C ALA A 256 33.73 -10.72 10.10
N SER A 257 35.04 -11.04 10.04
CA SER A 257 35.55 -12.42 9.92
C SER A 257 34.85 -13.20 8.78
N ALA A 258 34.31 -12.50 7.81
CA ALA A 258 33.73 -13.10 6.63
C ALA A 258 34.89 -13.69 5.81
N GLY A 259 34.96 -15.01 5.72
CA GLY A 259 35.87 -15.71 4.83
C GLY A 259 35.84 -15.08 3.45
N ALA A 260 36.85 -15.25 2.63
CA ALA A 260 37.04 -14.54 1.36
C ALA A 260 35.79 -14.56 0.47
N ILE A 261 34.91 -13.58 0.65
CA ILE A 261 33.75 -13.40 -0.20
C ILE A 261 34.27 -12.82 -1.53
N ALA A 262 34.05 -13.54 -2.60
CA ALA A 262 34.53 -13.18 -3.94
C ALA A 262 34.15 -11.77 -4.41
N LYS A 263 33.07 -11.22 -3.84
CA LYS A 263 32.65 -9.81 -3.99
C LYS A 263 32.12 -9.31 -2.64
N PRO A 264 32.79 -8.33 -2.01
CA PRO A 264 32.28 -7.75 -0.76
C PRO A 264 30.90 -7.13 -0.96
N PRO A 265 30.02 -7.22 0.05
CA PRO A 265 28.70 -6.59 0.00
C PRO A 265 28.86 -5.06 -0.11
N ILE A 266 27.91 -4.45 -0.80
CA ILE A 266 27.83 -2.99 -0.98
C ILE A 266 27.01 -2.40 0.16
N SER A 267 27.53 -1.37 0.82
CA SER A 267 26.77 -0.63 1.81
C SER A 267 25.78 0.32 1.13
N VAL A 268 24.50 0.14 1.41
CA VAL A 268 23.42 0.99 0.92
C VAL A 268 23.02 1.96 2.02
N VAL A 269 23.06 3.26 1.71
CA VAL A 269 22.64 4.33 2.62
C VAL A 269 21.37 4.97 2.10
N ARG A 270 20.35 5.05 2.93
CA ARG A 270 19.06 5.68 2.60
C ARG A 270 18.64 6.67 3.68
N PRO A 271 18.06 7.83 3.31
CA PRO A 271 17.38 8.68 4.28
C PRO A 271 16.31 7.90 5.04
N ILE A 272 16.21 8.14 6.34
CA ILE A 272 15.22 7.46 7.19
C ILE A 272 13.79 7.68 6.67
N ALA A 273 13.51 8.87 6.13
CA ALA A 273 12.23 9.19 5.52
C ALA A 273 11.89 8.25 4.36
N ASP A 274 12.85 7.92 3.50
CA ASP A 274 12.63 6.99 2.38
C ASP A 274 12.36 5.55 2.86
N VAL A 275 12.90 5.16 4.01
CA VAL A 275 12.66 3.83 4.59
C VAL A 275 11.28 3.76 5.24
N ILE A 276 10.87 4.83 5.94
CA ILE A 276 9.55 4.89 6.60
C ILE A 276 8.42 4.96 5.57
N VAL A 277 8.61 5.69 4.46
CA VAL A 277 7.55 6.09 3.53
C VAL A 277 7.69 5.46 2.14
N GLY A 278 8.89 4.95 1.80
CA GLY A 278 9.23 4.52 0.43
C GLY A 278 8.25 3.52 -0.17
N ASP A 279 7.80 2.55 0.60
CA ASP A 279 6.88 1.48 0.17
C ASP A 279 5.48 1.96 -0.25
N VAL A 280 5.03 3.11 0.25
CA VAL A 280 3.68 3.63 -0.04
C VAL A 280 3.67 4.72 -1.12
N ARG A 281 4.84 5.30 -1.44
CA ARG A 281 4.98 6.41 -2.39
C ARG A 281 4.43 6.07 -3.78
N GLY A 282 4.76 4.89 -4.30
CA GLY A 282 4.28 4.45 -5.62
C GLY A 282 2.76 4.34 -5.68
N GLY A 283 2.15 3.74 -4.66
CA GLY A 283 0.69 3.62 -4.57
C GLY A 283 -0.01 4.98 -4.46
N MET A 284 0.54 5.90 -3.68
CA MET A 284 -0.02 7.26 -3.54
C MET A 284 0.03 8.05 -4.84
N ILE A 285 1.13 7.97 -5.61
CA ILE A 285 1.24 8.62 -6.92
C ILE A 285 0.13 8.13 -7.87
N VAL A 286 -0.14 6.83 -7.88
CA VAL A 286 -1.23 6.25 -8.69
C VAL A 286 -2.60 6.78 -8.26
N LEU A 287 -2.87 6.84 -6.95
CA LEU A 287 -4.13 7.37 -6.43
C LEU A 287 -4.32 8.85 -6.80
N VAL A 288 -3.26 9.66 -6.71
CA VAL A 288 -3.28 11.07 -7.16
C VAL A 288 -3.57 11.17 -8.64
N GLY A 289 -2.91 10.35 -9.46
CA GLY A 289 -3.19 10.28 -10.90
C GLY A 289 -4.66 9.96 -11.17
N ALA A 290 -5.20 8.93 -10.52
CA ALA A 290 -6.59 8.53 -10.69
C ALA A 290 -7.58 9.63 -10.29
N VAL A 291 -7.39 10.26 -9.13
CA VAL A 291 -8.29 11.33 -8.67
C VAL A 291 -8.16 12.60 -9.51
N SER A 292 -6.98 12.89 -10.05
CA SER A 292 -6.77 14.00 -10.99
C SER A 292 -7.56 13.78 -12.30
N LEU A 293 -7.60 12.54 -12.80
CA LEU A 293 -8.44 12.19 -13.94
C LEU A 293 -9.95 12.36 -13.65
N VAL A 294 -10.40 12.02 -12.44
CA VAL A 294 -11.79 12.24 -11.99
C VAL A 294 -12.11 13.74 -11.93
N LEU A 295 -11.18 14.56 -11.40
CA LEU A 295 -11.34 16.01 -11.36
C LEU A 295 -11.43 16.62 -12.76
N LEU A 296 -10.56 16.18 -13.68
CA LEU A 296 -10.60 16.61 -15.08
C LEU A 296 -11.95 16.25 -15.73
N ALA A 297 -12.47 15.04 -15.47
CA ALA A 297 -13.77 14.61 -15.93
C ALA A 297 -14.90 15.48 -15.34
N ALA A 298 -14.84 15.80 -14.03
CA ALA A 298 -15.80 16.71 -13.38
C ALA A 298 -15.75 18.13 -13.97
N SER A 299 -14.54 18.66 -14.19
CA SER A 299 -14.35 19.98 -14.81
C SER A 299 -14.89 20.03 -16.25
N ALA A 300 -14.63 18.98 -17.04
CA ALA A 300 -15.18 18.84 -18.39
C ALA A 300 -16.70 18.79 -18.38
N ASN A 301 -17.31 18.13 -17.37
CA ASN A 301 -18.75 18.07 -17.20
C ASN A 301 -19.36 19.45 -16.94
N VAL A 302 -18.75 20.22 -16.02
CA VAL A 302 -19.21 21.59 -15.74
C VAL A 302 -18.96 22.52 -16.92
N ALA A 303 -17.84 22.41 -17.63
CA ALA A 303 -17.59 23.14 -18.86
C ALA A 303 -18.71 22.88 -19.89
N ASN A 304 -19.15 21.64 -20.02
CA ASN A 304 -20.24 21.26 -20.90
C ASN A 304 -21.61 21.83 -20.45
N LEU A 305 -21.89 21.81 -19.13
CA LEU A 305 -23.09 22.45 -18.56
C LEU A 305 -23.09 23.98 -18.80
N LEU A 306 -21.93 24.62 -18.67
CA LEU A 306 -21.77 26.06 -18.96
C LEU A 306 -21.95 26.37 -20.44
N LEU A 307 -21.50 25.50 -21.36
CA LEU A 307 -21.75 25.65 -22.79
C LEU A 307 -23.26 25.54 -23.10
N VAL A 308 -23.98 24.60 -22.48
CA VAL A 308 -25.46 24.49 -22.63
C VAL A 308 -26.14 25.75 -22.12
N ARG A 309 -25.74 26.26 -20.97
CA ARG A 309 -26.32 27.48 -20.39
C ARG A 309 -26.00 28.72 -21.23
N GLY A 310 -24.77 28.82 -21.79
CA GLY A 310 -24.38 29.88 -22.71
C GLY A 310 -25.22 29.94 -23.96
N GLU A 311 -25.69 28.79 -24.48
CA GLU A 311 -26.62 28.75 -25.62
C GLU A 311 -28.02 29.28 -25.28
N ILE A 312 -28.52 28.97 -24.07
CA ILE A 312 -29.84 29.48 -23.60
C ILE A 312 -29.77 31.02 -23.46
N ARG A 313 -28.63 31.57 -23.08
CA ARG A 313 -28.39 33.01 -22.88
C ARG A 313 -27.84 33.72 -24.10
N ARG A 314 -27.76 33.07 -25.25
CA ARG A 314 -27.23 33.69 -26.49
C ARG A 314 -27.95 35.00 -26.88
N PRO A 315 -29.30 35.13 -26.76
CA PRO A 315 -29.97 36.40 -27.06
C PRO A 315 -29.43 37.54 -26.16
N ASP A 316 -29.29 37.28 -24.88
CA ASP A 316 -28.80 38.26 -23.91
C ASP A 316 -27.32 38.66 -24.19
N LEU A 317 -26.48 37.70 -24.56
CA LEU A 317 -25.08 37.94 -24.93
C LEU A 317 -24.97 38.72 -26.25
N ALA A 318 -25.87 38.47 -27.23
CA ALA A 318 -25.92 39.23 -28.49
C ALA A 318 -26.31 40.69 -28.25
N VAL A 319 -27.28 40.95 -27.37
CA VAL A 319 -27.65 42.32 -26.97
C VAL A 319 -26.48 43.02 -26.28
N GLN A 320 -25.78 42.36 -25.36
CA GLN A 320 -24.58 42.93 -24.71
C GLN A 320 -23.47 43.27 -25.71
N THR A 321 -23.25 42.38 -26.71
CA THR A 321 -22.24 42.62 -27.73
C THR A 321 -22.67 43.79 -28.63
N ALA A 322 -23.94 43.92 -28.99
CA ALA A 322 -24.47 45.05 -29.74
C ALA A 322 -24.34 46.37 -29.00
N LEU A 323 -24.40 46.35 -27.68
CA LEU A 323 -24.17 47.51 -26.78
C LEU A 323 -22.68 47.76 -26.53
N GLY A 324 -21.73 47.09 -27.20
CA GLY A 324 -20.31 47.33 -27.14
C GLY A 324 -19.52 46.51 -26.12
N ALA A 325 -20.06 45.42 -25.55
CA ALA A 325 -19.32 44.59 -24.65
C ALA A 325 -18.15 43.87 -25.37
N SER A 326 -16.92 44.04 -24.85
CA SER A 326 -15.72 43.42 -25.38
C SER A 326 -15.72 41.89 -25.14
N ARG A 327 -15.00 41.11 -26.00
CA ARG A 327 -14.85 39.67 -25.85
C ARG A 327 -14.28 39.27 -24.47
N LEU A 328 -13.37 40.08 -23.94
CA LEU A 328 -12.81 39.88 -22.58
C LEU A 328 -13.87 40.08 -21.49
N ARG A 329 -14.82 40.96 -21.66
CA ARG A 329 -15.94 41.17 -20.72
C ARG A 329 -16.87 39.97 -20.66
N LEU A 330 -17.23 39.40 -21.84
CA LEU A 330 -18.04 38.20 -21.92
C LEU A 330 -17.34 36.97 -21.33
N ALA A 331 -16.04 36.82 -21.61
CA ALA A 331 -15.23 35.76 -21.00
C ALA A 331 -15.15 35.92 -19.47
N GLY A 332 -14.99 37.18 -18.97
CA GLY A 332 -14.97 37.48 -17.54
C GLY A 332 -16.24 37.07 -16.81
N THR A 333 -17.42 37.24 -17.39
CA THR A 333 -18.68 36.78 -16.80
C THR A 333 -18.72 35.24 -16.64
N ILE A 334 -18.23 34.50 -17.63
CA ILE A 334 -18.18 33.02 -17.58
C ILE A 334 -17.15 32.56 -16.52
N VAL A 335 -16.00 33.22 -16.45
CA VAL A 335 -14.97 32.96 -15.43
C VAL A 335 -15.52 33.23 -14.03
N SER A 336 -16.27 34.34 -13.84
CA SER A 336 -16.89 34.66 -12.53
C SER A 336 -17.96 33.65 -12.13
N GLU A 337 -18.81 33.16 -13.07
CA GLU A 337 -19.75 32.08 -12.79
C GLU A 337 -19.03 30.76 -12.41
N SER A 338 -17.96 30.40 -13.14
CA SER A 338 -17.15 29.23 -12.83
C SER A 338 -16.46 29.35 -11.48
N LEU A 339 -15.97 30.52 -11.10
CA LEU A 339 -15.34 30.79 -9.82
C LEU A 339 -16.31 30.56 -8.65
N VAL A 340 -17.52 31.13 -8.76
CA VAL A 340 -18.56 30.96 -7.71
C VAL A 340 -18.93 29.50 -7.58
N LEU A 341 -19.10 28.77 -8.69
CA LEU A 341 -19.40 27.33 -8.67
C LEU A 341 -18.25 26.53 -8.06
N SER A 342 -17.01 26.83 -8.40
CA SER A 342 -15.82 26.14 -7.87
C SER A 342 -15.61 26.42 -6.38
N LEU A 343 -15.86 27.64 -5.92
CA LEU A 343 -15.79 27.98 -4.50
C LEU A 343 -16.88 27.26 -3.68
N LEU A 344 -18.13 27.25 -4.17
CA LEU A 344 -19.22 26.51 -3.55
C LEU A 344 -18.92 24.99 -3.51
N ALA A 345 -18.40 24.47 -4.62
CA ALA A 345 -17.98 23.06 -4.69
C ALA A 345 -16.78 22.77 -3.76
N GLY A 346 -15.87 23.74 -3.60
CA GLY A 346 -14.77 23.64 -2.66
C GLY A 346 -15.24 23.54 -1.21
N VAL A 347 -16.23 24.37 -0.82
CA VAL A 347 -16.82 24.31 0.53
C VAL A 347 -17.51 22.96 0.77
N VAL A 348 -18.35 22.52 -0.18
CA VAL A 348 -19.05 21.23 -0.08
C VAL A 348 -18.04 20.07 -0.11
N GLY A 349 -17.05 20.12 -1.00
CA GLY A 349 -16.00 19.11 -1.11
C GLY A 349 -15.13 19.02 0.15
N PHE A 350 -14.77 20.16 0.72
CA PHE A 350 -14.06 20.24 1.99
C PHE A 350 -14.88 19.61 3.13
N GLY A 351 -16.15 19.99 3.27
CA GLY A 351 -17.05 19.40 4.26
C GLY A 351 -17.22 17.89 4.10
N THR A 352 -17.33 17.42 2.85
CA THR A 352 -17.39 15.98 2.53
C THR A 352 -16.09 15.28 2.92
N THR A 353 -14.93 15.89 2.60
CA THR A 353 -13.62 15.36 2.99
C THR A 353 -13.47 15.29 4.50
N TRP A 354 -13.84 16.36 5.23
CA TRP A 354 -13.76 16.40 6.68
C TRP A 354 -14.61 15.31 7.33
N ALA A 355 -15.84 15.09 6.84
CA ALA A 355 -16.75 14.05 7.35
C ALA A 355 -16.24 12.63 7.00
N SER A 356 -15.69 12.42 5.80
CA SER A 356 -15.23 11.11 5.33
C SER A 356 -13.80 10.75 5.76
N LEU A 357 -13.01 11.73 6.19
CA LEU A 357 -11.61 11.51 6.55
C LEU A 357 -11.46 10.52 7.72
N ARG A 358 -12.33 10.63 8.73
CA ARG A 358 -12.37 9.70 9.87
C ARG A 358 -12.65 8.27 9.42
N ALA A 359 -13.60 8.08 8.51
CA ALA A 359 -13.91 6.77 7.95
C ALA A 359 -12.74 6.24 7.10
N LEU A 360 -12.09 7.11 6.31
CA LEU A 360 -10.93 6.75 5.49
C LEU A 360 -9.74 6.33 6.38
N VAL A 361 -9.48 7.06 7.46
CA VAL A 361 -8.44 6.74 8.45
C VAL A 361 -8.76 5.43 9.18
N ALA A 362 -10.02 5.21 9.60
CA ALA A 362 -10.44 3.97 10.23
C ALA A 362 -10.32 2.74 9.30
N MET A 363 -10.41 2.93 7.99
CA MET A 363 -10.19 1.89 6.97
C MET A 363 -8.74 1.79 6.53
N ALA A 364 -7.89 2.72 6.96
CA ALA A 364 -6.48 2.73 6.61
C ALA A 364 -5.82 1.45 7.14
N PRO A 365 -4.97 0.79 6.33
CA PRO A 365 -4.24 -0.37 6.83
C PRO A 365 -3.41 0.00 8.05
N GLY A 366 -3.36 -0.86 9.06
CA GLY A 366 -2.42 -0.72 10.20
C GLY A 366 -0.96 -0.58 9.75
N GLY A 367 -0.70 -0.95 8.49
CA GLY A 367 0.53 -0.77 7.76
C GLY A 367 0.73 0.58 7.05
N LEU A 368 -0.17 1.59 7.11
CA LEU A 368 0.12 2.95 6.62
C LEU A 368 0.93 3.73 7.66
N PRO A 369 2.08 4.32 7.29
CA PRO A 369 2.83 5.14 8.23
C PRO A 369 2.05 6.42 8.57
N ARG A 370 2.16 6.88 9.80
CA ARG A 370 1.71 8.21 10.25
C ARG A 370 0.22 8.48 10.02
N VAL A 371 -0.64 7.49 10.26
CA VAL A 371 -2.09 7.62 10.11
C VAL A 371 -2.64 8.73 11.02
N ASP A 372 -2.08 8.87 12.21
CA ASP A 372 -2.47 9.90 13.19
C ASP A 372 -2.08 11.33 12.78
N ALA A 373 -1.13 11.47 11.83
CA ALA A 373 -0.75 12.75 11.23
C ALA A 373 -1.70 13.20 10.12
N ILE A 374 -2.73 12.41 9.78
CA ILE A 374 -3.73 12.76 8.77
C ILE A 374 -4.86 13.56 9.39
N TYR A 375 -4.74 14.88 9.38
CA TYR A 375 -5.80 15.79 9.84
C TYR A 375 -5.89 17.01 8.93
N VAL A 376 -7.02 17.71 9.03
CA VAL A 376 -7.29 18.91 8.23
C VAL A 376 -6.67 20.12 8.94
N ASP A 377 -5.72 20.75 8.27
CA ASP A 377 -5.04 21.97 8.73
C ASP A 377 -5.17 23.15 7.74
N GLY A 378 -4.51 24.26 8.05
CA GLY A 378 -4.48 25.44 7.19
C GLY A 378 -3.90 25.17 5.79
N GLY A 379 -2.99 24.19 5.66
CA GLY A 379 -2.43 23.75 4.38
C GLY A 379 -3.48 23.11 3.48
N VAL A 380 -4.36 22.29 4.04
CA VAL A 380 -5.48 21.68 3.30
C VAL A 380 -6.48 22.77 2.84
N VAL A 381 -6.77 23.78 3.69
CA VAL A 381 -7.65 24.89 3.31
C VAL A 381 -7.04 25.69 2.15
N LEU A 382 -5.75 26.04 2.24
CA LEU A 382 -5.03 26.74 1.15
C LEU A 382 -5.04 25.92 -0.14
N PHE A 383 -4.84 24.62 -0.04
CA PHE A 383 -4.91 23.70 -1.18
C PHE A 383 -6.30 23.70 -1.83
N VAL A 384 -7.38 23.66 -1.04
CA VAL A 384 -8.77 23.73 -1.56
C VAL A 384 -9.02 25.04 -2.31
N MET A 385 -8.49 26.16 -1.80
CA MET A 385 -8.58 27.46 -2.50
C MET A 385 -7.82 27.46 -3.83
N ALA A 386 -6.61 26.92 -3.86
CA ALA A 386 -5.84 26.76 -5.08
C ALA A 386 -6.55 25.81 -6.07
N LEU A 387 -7.11 24.73 -5.57
CA LEU A 387 -7.86 23.76 -6.35
C LEU A 387 -9.14 24.39 -6.96
N ALA A 388 -9.84 25.26 -6.22
CA ALA A 388 -10.98 26.01 -6.72
C ALA A 388 -10.59 26.96 -7.86
N LEU A 389 -9.40 27.56 -7.79
CA LEU A 389 -8.87 28.40 -8.88
C LEU A 389 -8.54 27.56 -10.13
N VAL A 390 -7.87 26.42 -9.95
CA VAL A 390 -7.54 25.50 -11.06
C VAL A 390 -8.81 24.97 -11.72
N THR A 391 -9.80 24.54 -10.95
CA THR A 391 -11.08 24.06 -11.48
C THR A 391 -11.87 25.15 -12.17
N THR A 392 -11.78 26.41 -11.71
CA THR A 392 -12.35 27.57 -12.39
C THR A 392 -11.76 27.70 -13.80
N ILE A 393 -10.44 27.68 -13.92
CA ILE A 393 -9.76 27.78 -15.22
C ILE A 393 -10.17 26.62 -16.13
N LEU A 394 -10.08 25.39 -15.65
CA LEU A 394 -10.42 24.20 -16.42
C LEU A 394 -11.86 24.20 -16.90
N SER A 395 -12.81 24.61 -16.06
CA SER A 395 -14.25 24.62 -16.40
C SER A 395 -14.63 25.80 -17.30
N ALA A 396 -13.96 26.97 -17.18
CA ALA A 396 -14.26 28.16 -17.94
C ALA A 396 -13.56 28.21 -19.31
N LEU A 397 -12.43 27.50 -19.49
CA LEU A 397 -11.56 27.65 -20.66
C LEU A 397 -12.30 27.49 -21.99
N VAL A 398 -12.96 26.36 -22.19
CA VAL A 398 -13.69 26.08 -23.45
C VAL A 398 -14.91 26.97 -23.63
N PRO A 399 -15.78 27.21 -22.60
CA PRO A 399 -16.88 28.14 -22.70
C PRO A 399 -16.46 29.60 -23.00
N ALA A 400 -15.39 30.08 -22.36
CA ALA A 400 -14.88 31.43 -22.56
C ALA A 400 -14.36 31.64 -23.99
N PHE A 401 -13.60 30.67 -24.53
CA PHE A 401 -13.17 30.71 -25.92
C PHE A 401 -14.36 30.64 -26.90
N ALA A 402 -15.41 29.86 -26.59
CA ALA A 402 -16.59 29.77 -27.42
C ALA A 402 -17.38 31.09 -27.43
N ALA A 403 -17.51 31.79 -26.32
CA ALA A 403 -18.17 33.08 -26.19
C ALA A 403 -17.43 34.19 -26.96
N GLY A 404 -16.09 34.17 -26.97
CA GLY A 404 -15.25 35.14 -27.70
C GLY A 404 -15.34 35.03 -29.22
N ARG A 405 -15.95 33.96 -29.79
CA ARG A 405 -16.11 33.73 -31.25
C ARG A 405 -17.52 34.02 -31.74
N ILE A 406 -18.38 34.72 -31.01
CA ILE A 406 -19.72 35.12 -31.44
C ILE A 406 -19.54 36.24 -32.45
N ASP A 407 -19.80 35.94 -33.74
CA ASP A 407 -19.79 36.89 -34.84
C ASP A 407 -21.23 37.32 -35.13
N LEU A 408 -21.54 38.62 -34.91
CA LEU A 408 -22.87 39.19 -35.11
C LEU A 408 -23.32 39.20 -36.55
N VAL A 409 -22.37 39.40 -37.51
CA VAL A 409 -22.68 39.50 -38.95
C VAL A 409 -23.12 38.15 -39.53
N SER A 410 -22.50 37.04 -39.06
CA SER A 410 -22.86 35.69 -39.49
C SER A 410 -24.22 35.22 -38.96
N HIS A 411 -24.70 35.82 -37.85
CA HIS A 411 -25.98 35.47 -37.23
C HIS A 411 -27.18 36.07 -37.96
N VAL A 412 -27.01 37.27 -38.48
CA VAL A 412 -28.08 37.97 -39.23
C VAL A 412 -28.19 37.45 -40.66
N GLN A 413 -27.08 37.04 -41.31
CA GLN A 413 -27.03 36.59 -42.68
C GLN A 413 -27.35 35.10 -42.92
N SER A 414 -27.00 34.20 -41.95
CA SER A 414 -27.04 32.75 -42.21
C SER A 414 -28.15 31.97 -41.48
N GLY A 415 -29.19 32.63 -40.91
CA GLY A 415 -30.30 31.95 -40.22
C GLY A 415 -29.85 30.92 -39.17
N GLY A 416 -28.75 31.17 -38.49
CA GLY A 416 -28.27 30.36 -37.32
C GLY A 416 -27.58 29.03 -37.62
N ARG A 417 -27.49 28.56 -38.86
CA ARG A 417 -27.00 27.20 -39.19
C ARG A 417 -25.48 26.99 -39.12
N ALA A 418 -24.67 28.00 -39.42
CA ALA A 418 -23.22 27.88 -39.49
C ALA A 418 -22.54 27.89 -38.11
N VAL A 419 -23.09 28.65 -37.15
CA VAL A 419 -22.53 28.83 -35.78
C VAL A 419 -22.78 27.59 -34.87
N THR A 420 -23.83 26.80 -35.17
CA THR A 420 -24.17 25.59 -34.43
C THR A 420 -23.18 24.45 -34.61
N ARG A 421 -22.36 24.41 -35.68
CA ARG A 421 -21.38 23.34 -35.93
C ARG A 421 -20.17 23.39 -34.97
N GLY A 422 -19.67 24.57 -34.66
CA GLY A 422 -18.48 24.75 -33.78
C GLY A 422 -18.73 24.31 -32.33
N THR A 423 -19.85 24.74 -31.78
CA THR A 423 -20.28 24.37 -30.40
C THR A 423 -20.64 22.90 -30.27
N LYS A 424 -21.24 22.28 -31.28
CA LYS A 424 -21.51 20.83 -31.31
C LYS A 424 -20.21 20.00 -31.25
N ARG A 425 -19.17 20.39 -32.01
CA ARG A 425 -17.86 19.72 -32.01
C ARG A 425 -17.19 19.87 -30.65
N GLY A 426 -17.18 21.06 -30.04
CA GLY A 426 -16.59 21.29 -28.72
C GLY A 426 -17.21 20.40 -27.65
N ARG A 427 -18.55 20.26 -27.64
CA ARG A 427 -19.25 19.36 -26.71
C ARG A 427 -18.93 17.89 -26.97
N ALA A 428 -18.92 17.47 -28.24
CA ALA A 428 -18.57 16.09 -28.58
C ALA A 428 -17.15 15.71 -28.11
N VAL A 429 -16.18 16.63 -28.26
CA VAL A 429 -14.82 16.46 -27.79
C VAL A 429 -14.78 16.36 -26.25
N LEU A 430 -15.48 17.24 -25.52
CA LEU A 430 -15.53 17.20 -24.06
C LEU A 430 -16.12 15.87 -23.55
N VAL A 431 -17.22 15.40 -24.15
CA VAL A 431 -17.84 14.12 -23.81
C VAL A 431 -16.91 12.95 -24.12
N ALA A 432 -16.29 12.95 -25.32
CA ALA A 432 -15.34 11.90 -25.68
C ALA A 432 -14.13 11.87 -24.74
N ALA A 433 -13.58 13.03 -24.36
CA ALA A 433 -12.51 13.15 -23.38
C ALA A 433 -12.94 12.62 -22.00
N GLN A 434 -14.15 12.99 -21.54
CA GLN A 434 -14.71 12.54 -20.28
C GLN A 434 -14.91 11.01 -20.25
N VAL A 435 -15.43 10.43 -21.34
CA VAL A 435 -15.55 8.98 -21.51
C VAL A 435 -14.17 8.33 -21.48
N ALA A 436 -13.18 8.91 -22.19
CA ALA A 436 -11.82 8.39 -22.20
C ALA A 436 -11.18 8.36 -20.81
N LEU A 437 -11.31 9.45 -20.05
CA LEU A 437 -10.82 9.54 -18.67
C LEU A 437 -11.51 8.52 -17.77
N ALA A 438 -12.84 8.35 -17.91
CA ALA A 438 -13.61 7.39 -17.13
C ALA A 438 -13.19 5.93 -17.45
N VAL A 439 -12.99 5.56 -18.72
CA VAL A 439 -12.47 4.22 -19.10
C VAL A 439 -11.12 3.97 -18.44
N THR A 440 -10.21 4.94 -18.48
CA THR A 440 -8.87 4.82 -17.91
C THR A 440 -8.92 4.56 -16.40
N VAL A 441 -9.73 5.32 -15.66
CA VAL A 441 -9.87 5.15 -14.20
C VAL A 441 -10.53 3.81 -13.86
N VAL A 442 -11.59 3.43 -14.57
CA VAL A 442 -12.29 2.15 -14.33
C VAL A 442 -11.41 0.96 -14.70
N ALA A 443 -10.61 1.05 -15.78
CA ALA A 443 -9.66 0.02 -16.15
C ALA A 443 -8.57 -0.14 -15.08
N ALA A 444 -8.01 0.96 -14.57
CA ALA A 444 -7.04 0.95 -13.48
C ALA A 444 -7.64 0.31 -12.20
N ALA A 445 -8.86 0.69 -11.83
CA ALA A 445 -9.57 0.11 -10.69
C ALA A 445 -9.81 -1.41 -10.88
N GLY A 446 -10.22 -1.81 -12.07
CA GLY A 446 -10.44 -3.21 -12.44
C GLY A 446 -9.18 -4.07 -12.37
N LEU A 447 -8.04 -3.55 -12.85
CA LEU A 447 -6.75 -4.22 -12.77
C LEU A 447 -6.31 -4.45 -11.32
N VAL A 448 -6.40 -3.42 -10.48
CA VAL A 448 -6.01 -3.51 -9.06
C VAL A 448 -6.97 -4.43 -8.29
N ALA A 449 -8.28 -4.37 -8.57
CA ALA A 449 -9.26 -5.27 -8.00
C ALA A 449 -8.97 -6.74 -8.37
N ARG A 450 -8.66 -7.00 -9.63
CA ARG A 450 -8.30 -8.34 -10.10
C ARG A 450 -7.00 -8.85 -9.49
N SER A 451 -6.01 -7.95 -9.33
CA SER A 451 -4.77 -8.23 -8.63
C SER A 451 -5.04 -8.64 -7.16
N LEU A 452 -5.92 -7.92 -6.48
CA LEU A 452 -6.34 -8.27 -5.11
C LEU A 452 -7.03 -9.64 -5.04
N LEU A 453 -7.95 -9.93 -5.98
CA LEU A 453 -8.62 -11.23 -6.05
C LEU A 453 -7.62 -12.39 -6.27
N ARG A 454 -6.64 -12.19 -7.15
CA ARG A 454 -5.54 -13.15 -7.35
C ARG A 454 -4.73 -13.36 -6.09
N LEU A 455 -4.39 -12.27 -5.40
CA LEU A 455 -3.64 -12.33 -4.16
C LEU A 455 -4.41 -13.05 -3.04
N GLN A 456 -5.74 -12.85 -2.98
CA GLN A 456 -6.62 -13.55 -2.03
C GLN A 456 -6.77 -15.03 -2.36
N SER A 457 -6.85 -15.40 -3.64
CA SER A 457 -6.97 -16.81 -4.05
C SER A 457 -5.70 -17.62 -3.73
N THR A 458 -4.54 -16.98 -3.67
CA THR A 458 -3.28 -17.63 -3.26
C THR A 458 -3.36 -18.22 -1.84
N GLY A 459 -4.09 -17.58 -0.93
CA GLY A 459 -4.34 -18.11 0.41
C GLY A 459 -5.25 -19.34 0.43
N THR A 460 -6.17 -19.43 -0.53
CA THR A 460 -7.06 -20.59 -0.64
C THR A 460 -6.35 -21.83 -1.20
N ASP A 461 -5.31 -21.65 -2.01
CA ASP A 461 -4.51 -22.76 -2.56
C ASP A 461 -3.80 -23.56 -1.46
N VAL A 462 -3.44 -22.89 -0.34
CA VAL A 462 -2.85 -23.54 0.86
C VAL A 462 -3.93 -24.09 1.80
N GLY A 463 -5.22 -23.77 1.55
CA GLY A 463 -6.33 -24.11 2.46
C GLY A 463 -6.23 -23.34 3.78
N ALA A 464 -5.92 -22.05 3.69
CA ALA A 464 -5.70 -21.16 4.85
C ALA A 464 -6.91 -21.07 5.81
N ASP A 465 -8.11 -21.33 5.34
CA ASP A 465 -9.35 -21.42 6.10
C ASP A 465 -9.42 -22.64 7.04
N ARG A 466 -8.59 -23.66 6.79
CA ARG A 466 -8.46 -24.88 7.60
C ARG A 466 -7.21 -24.87 8.49
N LEU A 467 -6.43 -23.82 8.46
CA LEU A 467 -5.21 -23.68 9.26
C LEU A 467 -5.44 -22.75 10.43
N VAL A 468 -4.93 -23.16 11.58
CA VAL A 468 -4.92 -22.40 12.82
C VAL A 468 -3.48 -22.22 13.25
N ILE A 469 -3.09 -20.99 13.58
CA ILE A 469 -1.79 -20.70 14.17
C ILE A 469 -1.91 -20.60 15.68
N VAL A 470 -0.93 -21.20 16.35
CA VAL A 470 -0.83 -21.29 17.80
C VAL A 470 0.52 -20.73 18.22
N SER A 471 0.53 -19.73 19.09
CA SER A 471 1.76 -19.25 19.73
C SER A 471 1.96 -20.00 21.06
N LEU A 472 3.19 -20.39 21.32
CA LEU A 472 3.60 -21.07 22.54
C LEU A 472 4.52 -20.15 23.35
N ALA A 473 4.23 -19.98 24.63
CA ALA A 473 5.12 -19.32 25.58
C ALA A 473 5.91 -20.39 26.35
N LEU A 474 7.11 -20.66 25.87
CA LEU A 474 7.98 -21.69 26.43
C LEU A 474 8.90 -21.09 27.50
N PRO A 475 8.82 -21.51 28.77
CA PRO A 475 9.73 -21.04 29.82
C PRO A 475 11.19 -21.31 29.46
N GLN A 476 12.00 -20.26 29.43
CA GLN A 476 13.39 -20.30 28.96
C GLN A 476 14.28 -21.18 29.84
N ASP A 477 14.05 -21.18 31.16
CA ASP A 477 14.77 -22.00 32.16
C ASP A 477 14.60 -23.50 31.91
N ARG A 478 13.47 -23.92 31.36
CA ARG A 478 13.16 -25.33 31.09
C ARG A 478 13.47 -25.79 29.66
N TYR A 479 13.36 -24.88 28.70
CA TYR A 479 13.49 -25.19 27.27
C TYR A 479 14.73 -24.55 26.62
N ALA A 480 15.72 -24.16 27.45
CA ALA A 480 17.04 -23.76 26.97
C ALA A 480 17.77 -24.91 26.27
N GLU A 481 17.58 -26.14 26.75
CA GLU A 481 18.15 -27.33 26.15
C GLU A 481 17.30 -27.75 24.92
N ARG A 482 17.96 -27.83 23.76
CA ARG A 482 17.34 -28.10 22.47
C ARG A 482 16.56 -29.40 22.43
N ASP A 483 17.16 -30.49 22.93
CA ASP A 483 16.54 -31.82 22.85
C ASP A 483 15.23 -31.86 23.62
N ARG A 484 15.21 -31.20 24.79
CA ARG A 484 13.98 -31.07 25.58
C ARG A 484 12.90 -30.28 24.89
N HIS A 485 13.30 -29.20 24.20
CA HIS A 485 12.39 -28.38 23.40
C HIS A 485 11.78 -29.19 22.24
N LEU A 486 12.62 -29.92 21.48
CA LEU A 486 12.16 -30.76 20.36
C LEU A 486 11.24 -31.89 20.86
N GLN A 487 11.60 -32.56 21.96
CA GLN A 487 10.76 -33.61 22.55
C GLN A 487 9.38 -33.08 22.96
N PHE A 488 9.33 -31.89 23.58
CA PHE A 488 8.06 -31.25 23.94
C PHE A 488 7.19 -31.02 22.70
N LEU A 489 7.77 -30.43 21.63
CA LEU A 489 7.04 -30.17 20.39
C LEU A 489 6.56 -31.46 19.72
N GLU A 490 7.40 -32.50 19.71
CA GLU A 490 7.01 -33.82 19.15
C GLU A 490 5.85 -34.44 19.96
N ASP A 491 5.87 -34.36 21.30
CA ASP A 491 4.80 -34.88 22.16
C ASP A 491 3.49 -34.10 21.93
N VAL A 492 3.53 -32.76 21.86
CA VAL A 492 2.36 -31.95 21.57
C VAL A 492 1.78 -32.27 20.19
N VAL A 493 2.62 -32.38 19.14
CA VAL A 493 2.17 -32.74 17.80
C VAL A 493 1.53 -34.11 17.79
N ALA A 494 2.15 -35.10 18.44
CA ALA A 494 1.61 -36.45 18.51
C ALA A 494 0.21 -36.52 19.18
N ARG A 495 0.03 -35.73 20.29
CA ARG A 495 -1.28 -35.62 20.97
C ARG A 495 -2.32 -34.93 20.11
N LEU A 496 -1.91 -33.87 19.39
CA LEU A 496 -2.81 -33.18 18.46
C LEU A 496 -3.26 -34.09 17.33
N GLU A 497 -2.33 -34.80 16.68
CA GLU A 497 -2.65 -35.71 15.56
C GLU A 497 -3.42 -36.95 16.01
N ALA A 498 -3.36 -37.34 17.28
CA ALA A 498 -4.23 -38.40 17.85
C ALA A 498 -5.70 -37.96 17.99
N THR A 499 -5.99 -36.64 17.89
CA THR A 499 -7.36 -36.12 17.99
C THR A 499 -8.05 -36.14 16.62
N PRO A 500 -9.23 -36.78 16.49
CA PRO A 500 -9.90 -36.97 15.18
C PRO A 500 -10.21 -35.67 14.41
N THR A 501 -10.32 -34.55 15.10
CA THR A 501 -10.59 -33.23 14.48
C THR A 501 -9.35 -32.57 13.92
N VAL A 502 -8.15 -33.07 14.17
CA VAL A 502 -6.86 -32.55 13.70
C VAL A 502 -6.35 -33.43 12.57
N ALA A 503 -6.24 -32.90 11.38
CA ALA A 503 -5.74 -33.62 10.21
C ALA A 503 -4.21 -33.69 10.14
N ALA A 504 -3.53 -32.65 10.63
CA ALA A 504 -2.07 -32.57 10.75
C ALA A 504 -1.69 -31.36 11.64
N ALA A 505 -0.52 -31.43 12.25
CA ALA A 505 0.08 -30.32 13.00
C ALA A 505 1.59 -30.27 12.72
N THR A 506 2.18 -29.06 12.76
CA THR A 506 3.64 -28.86 12.59
C THR A 506 4.11 -27.64 13.36
N PRO A 507 5.27 -27.72 14.02
CA PRO A 507 5.95 -26.53 14.50
C PRO A 507 6.48 -25.70 13.35
N ILE A 508 6.58 -24.38 13.58
CA ILE A 508 7.14 -23.41 12.64
C ILE A 508 8.08 -22.45 13.37
N ASN A 509 9.18 -22.09 12.73
CA ASN A 509 10.19 -21.17 13.29
C ASN A 509 9.82 -19.70 13.08
N ALA A 510 9.26 -19.40 11.92
CA ALA A 510 8.87 -18.05 11.54
C ALA A 510 7.37 -18.00 11.27
N THR A 511 6.75 -16.92 11.72
CA THR A 511 5.34 -16.70 11.40
C THR A 511 5.19 -16.39 9.91
N PRO A 512 4.31 -17.07 9.18
CA PRO A 512 4.07 -16.79 7.77
C PRO A 512 3.70 -15.32 7.55
N PHE A 513 4.17 -14.75 6.43
CA PHE A 513 3.91 -13.37 5.98
C PHE A 513 4.42 -12.25 6.91
N SER A 514 5.17 -12.59 7.95
CA SER A 514 5.76 -11.58 8.85
C SER A 514 6.95 -10.84 8.24
N GLY A 515 7.50 -11.36 7.13
CA GLY A 515 8.77 -10.87 6.57
C GLY A 515 10.00 -11.28 7.40
N VAL A 516 9.79 -11.89 8.56
CA VAL A 516 10.84 -12.38 9.46
C VAL A 516 11.15 -13.84 9.18
N GLY A 517 12.41 -14.20 9.21
CA GLY A 517 12.89 -15.57 9.09
C GLY A 517 14.38 -15.61 8.76
N TRP A 518 14.91 -16.79 8.53
CA TRP A 518 16.32 -17.00 8.29
C TRP A 518 16.58 -17.02 6.78
N ASP A 519 17.63 -16.30 6.36
CA ASP A 519 18.10 -16.31 4.98
C ASP A 519 19.55 -16.83 4.96
N VAL A 520 19.82 -17.72 4.01
CA VAL A 520 21.18 -18.12 3.68
C VAL A 520 21.65 -17.21 2.56
N PRO A 521 22.66 -16.35 2.80
CA PRO A 521 23.11 -15.37 1.81
C PRO A 521 23.67 -16.00 0.55
N ILE A 522 24.33 -17.15 0.67
CA ILE A 522 24.97 -17.89 -0.40
C ILE A 522 24.74 -19.39 -0.20
N VAL A 523 24.42 -20.09 -1.28
CA VAL A 523 24.31 -21.55 -1.35
C VAL A 523 25.25 -22.06 -2.42
N THR A 524 25.99 -23.11 -2.12
CA THR A 524 26.93 -23.75 -3.05
C THR A 524 26.40 -25.12 -3.46
N ALA A 525 26.27 -25.40 -4.76
CA ALA A 525 26.03 -26.72 -5.27
C ALA A 525 27.36 -27.41 -5.58
N GLU A 526 27.40 -28.74 -5.43
CA GLU A 526 28.60 -29.52 -5.68
C GLU A 526 29.07 -29.37 -7.12
N GLY A 527 30.38 -29.10 -7.32
CA GLY A 527 31.01 -28.93 -8.61
C GLY A 527 31.00 -27.50 -9.18
N GLN A 528 30.34 -26.55 -8.47
CA GLN A 528 30.37 -25.14 -8.88
C GLN A 528 31.73 -24.46 -8.61
N ASN A 529 32.11 -23.52 -9.48
CA ASN A 529 33.24 -22.62 -9.25
C ASN A 529 32.76 -21.35 -8.47
N ALA A 530 33.73 -20.52 -8.04
CA ALA A 530 33.45 -19.32 -7.24
C ALA A 530 32.53 -18.30 -7.94
N ALA A 531 32.61 -18.18 -9.26
CA ALA A 531 31.77 -17.25 -10.03
C ALA A 531 30.30 -17.74 -10.09
N GLU A 532 30.09 -19.03 -10.27
CA GLU A 532 28.76 -19.66 -10.24
C GLU A 532 28.13 -19.58 -8.85
N VAL A 533 28.89 -19.85 -7.80
CA VAL A 533 28.43 -19.71 -6.40
C VAL A 533 27.99 -18.28 -6.10
N ALA A 534 28.78 -17.29 -6.54
CA ALA A 534 28.42 -15.88 -6.37
C ALA A 534 27.14 -15.49 -7.11
N ALA A 535 26.77 -16.22 -8.18
CA ALA A 535 25.55 -16.00 -8.94
C ALA A 535 24.30 -16.67 -8.34
N ASN A 536 24.46 -17.63 -7.40
CA ASN A 536 23.35 -18.36 -6.80
C ASN A 536 22.41 -17.48 -5.96
N GLY A 537 22.97 -16.46 -5.31
CA GLY A 537 22.22 -15.53 -4.48
C GLY A 537 21.65 -16.13 -3.18
N SER A 538 20.90 -15.33 -2.43
CA SER A 538 20.30 -15.76 -1.17
C SER A 538 19.12 -16.69 -1.40
N VAL A 539 18.90 -17.57 -0.42
CA VAL A 539 17.73 -18.43 -0.32
C VAL A 539 17.14 -18.34 1.08
N ASN A 540 15.86 -18.47 1.14
CA ASN A 540 15.11 -18.56 2.39
C ASN A 540 15.40 -19.90 3.06
N LEU A 541 15.67 -19.92 4.36
CA LEU A 541 15.91 -21.13 5.15
C LEU A 541 14.71 -21.42 6.05
N GLU A 542 14.14 -22.62 5.88
CA GLU A 542 13.10 -23.13 6.76
C GLU A 542 13.56 -24.41 7.43
N ALA A 543 13.71 -24.36 8.76
CA ALA A 543 13.91 -25.56 9.57
C ALA A 543 12.56 -26.17 9.89
N ILE A 544 12.30 -27.39 9.42
CA ILE A 544 10.96 -27.99 9.45
C ILE A 544 10.98 -29.39 10.07
N GLN A 545 9.85 -29.76 10.67
CA GLN A 545 9.61 -31.12 11.16
C GLN A 545 8.92 -32.00 10.10
N PRO A 546 9.01 -33.33 10.22
CA PRO A 546 8.15 -34.24 9.47
C PRO A 546 6.67 -33.84 9.63
N GLY A 547 5.91 -33.83 8.53
CA GLY A 547 4.50 -33.37 8.55
C GLY A 547 4.29 -31.92 8.08
N TYR A 548 5.32 -31.09 7.98
CA TYR A 548 5.22 -29.69 7.51
C TYR A 548 4.49 -29.59 6.16
N PHE A 549 4.98 -30.30 5.15
CA PHE A 549 4.39 -30.25 3.81
C PHE A 549 2.94 -30.77 3.78
N LYS A 550 2.62 -31.79 4.59
CA LYS A 550 1.24 -32.30 4.77
C LYS A 550 0.34 -31.24 5.41
N THR A 551 0.85 -30.56 6.45
CA THR A 551 0.10 -29.51 7.16
C THR A 551 -0.20 -28.33 6.26
N PHE A 552 0.76 -27.88 5.45
CA PHE A 552 0.56 -26.77 4.51
C PHE A 552 -0.02 -27.19 3.16
N GLY A 553 -0.16 -28.49 2.87
CA GLY A 553 -0.66 -28.97 1.58
C GLY A 553 0.31 -28.73 0.42
N VAL A 554 1.61 -28.67 0.70
CA VAL A 554 2.66 -28.44 -0.30
C VAL A 554 3.07 -29.74 -0.94
N ALA A 555 3.02 -29.81 -2.26
CA ALA A 555 3.46 -31.01 -3.00
C ALA A 555 4.99 -31.09 -3.04
N VAL A 556 5.53 -32.30 -2.80
CA VAL A 556 6.96 -32.61 -2.87
C VAL A 556 7.18 -33.72 -3.89
N LYS A 557 8.05 -33.45 -4.88
CA LYS A 557 8.62 -34.52 -5.78
C LYS A 557 9.80 -35.16 -5.05
N GLY A 558 9.88 -36.47 -5.01
CA GLY A 558 10.85 -37.20 -4.19
C GLY A 558 10.22 -37.62 -2.85
N ARG A 559 10.96 -37.56 -1.76
CA ARG A 559 10.45 -37.87 -0.42
C ARG A 559 10.40 -36.63 0.49
N PRO A 560 9.38 -36.47 1.33
CA PRO A 560 9.43 -35.51 2.44
C PRO A 560 10.41 -36.00 3.52
N PHE A 561 10.71 -35.12 4.48
CA PHE A 561 11.46 -35.54 5.65
C PHE A 561 10.64 -36.53 6.51
N ASP A 562 11.35 -37.44 7.13
CA ASP A 562 10.79 -38.40 8.07
C ASP A 562 11.59 -38.44 9.39
N ARG A 563 11.17 -39.27 10.34
CA ARG A 563 11.82 -39.37 11.66
C ARG A 563 13.24 -39.93 11.62
N GLN A 564 13.71 -40.44 10.47
CA GLN A 564 15.05 -40.95 10.28
C GLN A 564 16.04 -39.83 9.94
N ASP A 565 15.56 -38.67 9.47
CA ASP A 565 16.36 -37.50 9.15
C ASP A 565 16.73 -36.72 10.44
N ARG A 566 17.36 -37.40 11.41
CA ARG A 566 17.77 -36.86 12.71
C ARG A 566 19.06 -36.07 12.64
N GLY A 567 19.45 -35.41 13.74
CA GLY A 567 20.68 -34.61 13.81
C GLY A 567 21.96 -35.41 13.59
N ASP A 568 21.96 -36.70 13.91
CA ASP A 568 23.06 -37.67 13.72
C ASP A 568 23.02 -38.40 12.38
N ALA A 569 21.93 -38.24 11.61
CA ALA A 569 21.80 -38.86 10.29
C ALA A 569 22.56 -38.06 9.21
N PRO A 570 22.83 -38.66 8.02
CA PRO A 570 23.41 -37.91 6.91
C PRO A 570 22.61 -36.64 6.60
N PRO A 571 23.28 -35.48 6.42
CA PRO A 571 22.60 -34.21 6.16
C PRO A 571 21.77 -34.24 4.88
N VAL A 572 20.51 -33.85 4.98
CA VAL A 572 19.56 -33.86 3.85
C VAL A 572 18.93 -32.47 3.68
N ALA A 573 18.42 -32.22 2.49
CA ALA A 573 17.71 -30.99 2.17
C ALA A 573 16.53 -31.25 1.21
N ILE A 574 15.51 -30.41 1.30
CA ILE A 574 14.48 -30.28 0.26
C ILE A 574 14.59 -28.86 -0.27
N VAL A 575 14.55 -28.70 -1.59
CA VAL A 575 14.66 -27.42 -2.25
C VAL A 575 13.37 -27.03 -2.93
N SER A 576 13.04 -25.73 -2.97
CA SER A 576 11.92 -25.26 -3.80
C SER A 576 12.27 -25.39 -5.28
N LEU A 577 11.25 -25.40 -6.15
CA LEU A 577 11.44 -25.38 -7.60
C LEU A 577 12.35 -24.24 -8.07
N ASP A 578 12.31 -23.09 -7.40
CA ASP A 578 13.12 -21.92 -7.77
C ASP A 578 14.60 -22.14 -7.44
N VAL A 579 14.92 -22.76 -6.29
CA VAL A 579 16.29 -23.17 -5.94
C VAL A 579 16.78 -24.23 -6.90
N ALA A 580 15.96 -25.24 -7.20
CA ALA A 580 16.31 -26.32 -8.12
C ALA A 580 16.63 -25.78 -9.54
N ALA A 581 15.79 -24.89 -10.07
CA ALA A 581 15.99 -24.29 -11.38
C ALA A 581 17.24 -23.39 -11.44
N ARG A 582 17.62 -22.77 -10.32
CA ARG A 582 18.79 -21.89 -10.20
C ARG A 582 20.09 -22.69 -10.12
N LEU A 583 20.14 -23.71 -9.26
CA LEU A 583 21.36 -24.47 -9.01
C LEU A 583 21.61 -25.54 -10.09
N TRP A 584 20.57 -26.13 -10.66
CA TRP A 584 20.67 -27.23 -11.61
C TRP A 584 19.68 -27.05 -12.79
N PRO A 585 19.90 -26.03 -13.65
CA PRO A 585 18.97 -25.74 -14.75
C PRO A 585 18.86 -26.94 -15.70
N GLY A 586 17.61 -27.42 -15.89
CA GLY A 586 17.31 -28.52 -16.80
C GLY A 586 17.71 -29.93 -16.31
N GLN A 587 18.18 -30.07 -15.07
CA GLN A 587 18.61 -31.35 -14.49
C GLN A 587 17.71 -31.75 -13.34
N ASP A 588 17.66 -33.04 -12.99
CA ASP A 588 16.99 -33.51 -11.78
C ASP A 588 17.89 -33.21 -10.55
N PRO A 589 17.39 -32.43 -9.57
CA PRO A 589 18.18 -32.07 -8.39
C PRO A 589 18.21 -33.18 -7.33
N ILE A 590 17.33 -34.20 -7.41
CA ILE A 590 17.27 -35.28 -6.42
C ILE A 590 18.58 -36.09 -6.46
N GLY A 591 19.17 -36.31 -5.28
CA GLY A 591 20.45 -37.00 -5.12
C GLY A 591 21.69 -36.11 -5.27
N LYS A 592 21.53 -34.86 -5.75
CA LYS A 592 22.63 -33.89 -5.80
C LYS A 592 22.90 -33.29 -4.44
N ARG A 593 24.09 -32.69 -4.27
CA ARG A 593 24.50 -32.10 -2.98
C ARG A 593 24.61 -30.60 -3.05
N LEU A 594 24.26 -29.95 -1.97
CA LEU A 594 24.46 -28.53 -1.72
C LEU A 594 24.96 -28.30 -0.30
N LYS A 595 25.57 -27.14 -0.05
CA LYS A 595 25.87 -26.65 1.30
C LYS A 595 25.51 -25.19 1.46
N MET A 596 25.26 -24.76 2.69
CA MET A 596 25.03 -23.36 3.04
C MET A 596 26.39 -22.64 3.13
N GLY A 597 26.44 -21.43 2.60
CA GLY A 597 27.68 -20.65 2.48
C GLY A 597 28.42 -20.87 1.18
N ASP A 598 29.64 -20.33 1.11
CA ASP A 598 30.55 -20.38 -0.04
C ASP A 598 31.34 -21.71 -0.13
N LEU A 599 32.32 -21.74 -1.05
CA LEU A 599 33.18 -22.91 -1.26
C LEU A 599 34.03 -23.30 -0.02
N GLU A 600 34.36 -22.33 0.81
CA GLU A 600 35.18 -22.52 2.02
C GLU A 600 34.33 -22.79 3.28
N SER A 601 33.01 -22.66 3.17
CA SER A 601 32.10 -22.93 4.28
C SER A 601 32.26 -24.34 4.85
N LYS A 602 32.30 -24.42 6.17
CA LYS A 602 32.37 -25.69 6.93
C LYS A 602 30.99 -26.36 7.10
N ASP A 603 29.91 -25.76 6.56
CA ASP A 603 28.58 -26.38 6.60
C ASP A 603 28.63 -27.75 5.89
N PRO A 604 27.97 -28.77 6.42
CA PRO A 604 27.99 -30.10 5.83
C PRO A 604 27.28 -30.13 4.47
N TRP A 605 27.80 -30.95 3.56
CA TRP A 605 27.11 -31.24 2.28
C TRP A 605 25.80 -31.97 2.55
N ARG A 606 24.70 -31.37 2.11
CA ARG A 606 23.35 -31.92 2.23
C ARG A 606 22.89 -32.55 0.94
N THR A 607 22.38 -33.76 0.99
CA THR A 607 21.79 -34.43 -0.17
C THR A 607 20.35 -33.96 -0.38
N VAL A 608 20.02 -33.54 -1.59
CA VAL A 608 18.66 -33.18 -1.98
C VAL A 608 17.80 -34.43 -2.08
N VAL A 609 16.81 -34.59 -1.19
CA VAL A 609 15.91 -35.75 -1.15
C VAL A 609 14.55 -35.46 -1.75
N GLY A 610 14.22 -34.20 -1.96
CA GLY A 610 12.96 -33.78 -2.57
C GLY A 610 12.97 -32.37 -3.13
N VAL A 611 11.97 -32.08 -3.97
CA VAL A 611 11.71 -30.76 -4.54
C VAL A 611 10.29 -30.34 -4.17
N ALA A 612 10.16 -29.27 -3.40
CA ALA A 612 8.88 -28.70 -3.02
C ALA A 612 8.33 -27.77 -4.11
N SER A 613 7.03 -27.77 -4.29
CA SER A 613 6.35 -26.77 -5.12
C SER A 613 6.62 -25.37 -4.57
N ARG A 614 6.42 -24.35 -5.41
CA ARG A 614 6.61 -22.94 -4.99
C ARG A 614 5.73 -22.62 -3.81
N THR A 615 6.31 -22.00 -2.78
CA THR A 615 5.57 -21.55 -1.61
C THR A 615 5.76 -20.04 -1.41
N ARG A 616 4.75 -19.39 -0.84
CA ARG A 616 4.73 -17.96 -0.52
C ARG A 616 4.69 -17.77 1.00
N TYR A 617 5.47 -18.54 1.67
CA TYR A 617 5.47 -18.58 3.12
C TYR A 617 5.86 -17.24 3.76
N ARG A 618 6.87 -16.55 3.20
CA ARG A 618 7.36 -15.27 3.74
C ARG A 618 6.71 -14.04 3.14
N ASP A 619 6.50 -14.06 1.83
CA ASP A 619 5.89 -12.95 1.10
C ASP A 619 4.72 -13.46 0.26
N LEU A 620 3.56 -12.90 0.52
CA LEU A 620 2.34 -13.24 -0.22
C LEU A 620 2.44 -12.88 -1.71
N ARG A 621 3.26 -11.87 -2.06
CA ARG A 621 3.38 -11.35 -3.43
C ARG A 621 4.32 -12.15 -4.31
N ALA A 622 5.40 -12.66 -3.73
CA ALA A 622 6.43 -13.36 -4.49
C ALA A 622 6.79 -14.68 -3.84
N PRO A 623 6.81 -15.80 -4.60
CA PRO A 623 7.39 -17.03 -4.09
C PRO A 623 8.88 -16.79 -3.82
N GLN A 624 9.36 -17.26 -2.68
CA GLN A 624 10.75 -17.15 -2.29
C GLN A 624 11.47 -18.45 -2.61
N ALA A 625 12.69 -18.34 -3.14
CA ALA A 625 13.59 -19.48 -3.30
C ALA A 625 13.92 -20.01 -1.90
N THR A 626 13.43 -21.22 -1.54
CA THR A 626 13.47 -21.74 -0.18
C THR A 626 14.27 -23.04 -0.12
N LEU A 627 15.14 -23.12 0.87
CA LEU A 627 15.86 -24.31 1.30
C LEU A 627 15.20 -24.82 2.58
N TYR A 628 14.69 -26.04 2.57
CA TYR A 628 14.15 -26.73 3.72
C TYR A 628 15.17 -27.69 4.29
N VAL A 629 15.35 -27.71 5.61
CA VAL A 629 16.27 -28.58 6.32
C VAL A 629 15.53 -29.12 7.55
N PRO A 630 15.77 -30.38 7.97
CA PRO A 630 15.21 -30.91 9.22
C PRO A 630 15.64 -30.01 10.39
N ASP A 631 14.71 -29.61 11.25
CA ASP A 631 15.00 -28.80 12.43
C ASP A 631 15.99 -29.49 13.39
N THR A 632 16.01 -30.81 13.40
CA THR A 632 16.98 -31.64 14.12
C THR A 632 18.41 -31.51 13.59
N GLN A 633 18.62 -31.04 12.35
CA GLN A 633 19.93 -30.80 11.75
C GLN A 633 20.36 -29.31 11.75
N LEU A 634 19.55 -28.42 12.36
CA LEU A 634 19.84 -27.01 12.57
C LEU A 634 19.63 -26.63 14.05
N ILE A 635 20.23 -25.50 14.49
CA ILE A 635 20.12 -25.00 15.86
C ILE A 635 18.88 -24.11 16.08
N VAL A 636 17.91 -24.14 15.17
CA VAL A 636 16.72 -23.29 15.23
C VAL A 636 15.57 -24.03 15.90
N THR A 637 14.91 -23.40 16.87
CA THR A 637 13.77 -23.97 17.61
C THR A 637 12.48 -23.20 17.32
N ALA A 638 11.40 -23.94 17.11
CA ALA A 638 10.09 -23.39 16.82
C ALA A 638 9.39 -22.86 18.09
N GLN A 639 8.71 -21.72 17.98
CA GLN A 639 7.89 -21.13 19.07
C GLN A 639 6.40 -21.06 18.72
N SER A 640 6.03 -21.56 17.56
CA SER A 640 4.65 -21.57 17.11
C SER A 640 4.31 -22.92 16.47
N LEU A 641 3.01 -23.26 16.48
CA LEU A 641 2.46 -24.43 15.77
C LEU A 641 1.46 -23.97 14.73
N VAL A 642 1.39 -24.72 13.64
CA VAL A 642 0.27 -24.65 12.69
C VAL A 642 -0.49 -25.96 12.76
N VAL A 643 -1.81 -25.88 12.95
CA VAL A 643 -2.72 -26.99 13.06
C VAL A 643 -3.70 -26.96 11.89
N ARG A 644 -3.79 -28.04 11.13
CA ARG A 644 -4.81 -28.22 10.10
C ARG A 644 -6.02 -28.93 10.69
N SER A 645 -7.16 -28.25 10.69
CA SER A 645 -8.43 -28.76 11.24
C SER A 645 -9.64 -28.25 10.45
N THR A 646 -10.72 -29.00 10.48
CA THR A 646 -12.04 -28.57 9.96
C THR A 646 -13.00 -28.19 11.08
N ALA A 647 -12.58 -28.35 12.33
CA ALA A 647 -13.39 -27.98 13.50
C ALA A 647 -13.43 -26.45 13.72
N PRO A 648 -14.44 -25.94 14.42
CA PRO A 648 -14.50 -24.53 14.83
C PRO A 648 -13.28 -24.11 15.66
N LEU A 649 -12.86 -22.85 15.51
CA LEU A 649 -11.67 -22.32 16.19
C LEU A 649 -11.69 -22.54 17.70
N SER A 650 -12.84 -22.35 18.38
CA SER A 650 -12.98 -22.56 19.81
C SER A 650 -12.63 -24.00 20.22
N GLN A 651 -13.14 -24.99 19.48
CA GLN A 651 -12.84 -26.38 19.71
C GLN A 651 -11.37 -26.73 19.47
N VAL A 652 -10.77 -26.18 18.40
CA VAL A 652 -9.33 -26.35 18.13
C VAL A 652 -8.50 -25.73 19.26
N ALA A 653 -8.90 -24.55 19.75
CA ALA A 653 -8.22 -23.89 20.85
C ALA A 653 -8.23 -24.72 22.14
N ASP A 654 -9.35 -25.37 22.46
CA ASP A 654 -9.46 -26.24 23.63
C ASP A 654 -8.61 -27.50 23.46
N VAL A 655 -8.65 -28.13 22.27
CA VAL A 655 -7.80 -29.29 21.95
C VAL A 655 -6.32 -28.94 22.09
N VAL A 656 -5.90 -27.80 21.58
CA VAL A 656 -4.50 -27.33 21.66
C VAL A 656 -4.10 -27.09 23.11
N ARG A 657 -4.92 -26.34 23.90
CA ARG A 657 -4.61 -26.07 25.31
C ARG A 657 -4.51 -27.34 26.13
N ASN A 658 -5.40 -28.30 25.88
CA ASN A 658 -5.37 -29.59 26.55
C ASN A 658 -4.12 -30.40 26.16
N ALA A 659 -3.74 -30.44 24.88
CA ALA A 659 -2.56 -31.15 24.42
C ALA A 659 -1.27 -30.55 25.03
N VAL A 660 -1.13 -29.22 24.97
CA VAL A 660 0.00 -28.49 25.57
C VAL A 660 0.06 -28.68 27.07
N GLY A 661 -1.06 -28.48 27.79
CA GLY A 661 -1.11 -28.63 29.24
C GLY A 661 -0.88 -30.07 29.74
N ALA A 662 -1.23 -31.07 28.94
CA ALA A 662 -0.95 -32.48 29.22
C ALA A 662 0.54 -32.83 28.98
N SER A 663 1.23 -32.10 28.11
CA SER A 663 2.67 -32.27 27.86
C SER A 663 3.51 -31.51 28.91
N ASP A 664 3.19 -30.25 29.17
CA ASP A 664 3.75 -29.46 30.29
C ASP A 664 2.76 -28.36 30.73
N PRO A 665 2.24 -28.41 31.97
CA PRO A 665 1.32 -27.40 32.50
C PRO A 665 1.95 -26.00 32.66
N ALA A 666 3.26 -25.87 32.63
CA ALA A 666 3.96 -24.57 32.72
C ALA A 666 3.97 -23.81 31.38
N VAL A 667 3.75 -24.51 30.28
CA VAL A 667 3.70 -23.88 28.96
C VAL A 667 2.33 -23.25 28.73
N ARG A 668 2.34 -21.95 28.44
CA ARG A 668 1.12 -21.21 28.16
C ARG A 668 0.86 -21.16 26.66
N VAL A 669 -0.42 -21.11 26.27
CA VAL A 669 -0.91 -20.90 24.91
C VAL A 669 -1.57 -19.53 24.84
N PRO A 670 -0.80 -18.47 24.67
CA PRO A 670 -1.35 -17.11 24.76
C PRO A 670 -2.22 -16.74 23.55
N ARG A 671 -1.99 -17.34 22.38
CA ARG A 671 -2.75 -17.03 21.19
C ARG A 671 -3.06 -18.27 20.38
N VAL A 672 -4.34 -18.40 20.00
CA VAL A 672 -4.83 -19.32 18.98
C VAL A 672 -5.65 -18.50 18.00
N ALA A 673 -5.25 -18.44 16.74
CA ALA A 673 -5.86 -17.58 15.75
C ALA A 673 -6.03 -18.32 14.40
N PRO A 674 -7.05 -17.97 13.59
CA PRO A 674 -7.14 -18.48 12.23
C PRO A 674 -5.91 -18.02 11.42
N PHE A 675 -5.36 -18.91 10.61
CA PHE A 675 -4.23 -18.59 9.72
C PHE A 675 -4.56 -17.42 8.76
N ALA A 676 -5.83 -17.34 8.34
CA ALA A 676 -6.32 -16.24 7.50
C ALA A 676 -6.15 -14.84 8.16
N GLU A 677 -6.02 -14.77 9.49
CA GLU A 677 -5.74 -13.52 10.19
C GLU A 677 -4.35 -12.97 9.86
N LEU A 678 -3.36 -13.84 9.66
CA LEU A 678 -2.02 -13.45 9.24
C LEU A 678 -1.98 -12.77 7.88
N MET A 679 -2.97 -13.07 7.02
CA MET A 679 -3.11 -12.46 5.71
C MET A 679 -3.74 -11.05 5.77
N ARG A 680 -4.29 -10.63 6.91
CA ARG A 680 -4.95 -9.31 7.02
C ARG A 680 -3.98 -8.18 6.77
N GLU A 681 -2.80 -8.23 7.36
CA GLU A 681 -1.80 -7.17 7.24
C GLU A 681 -1.19 -7.08 5.83
N PRO A 682 -0.68 -8.16 5.22
CA PRO A 682 -0.21 -8.11 3.83
C PRO A 682 -1.26 -7.67 2.81
N LEU A 683 -2.55 -8.02 3.04
CA LEU A 683 -3.66 -7.65 2.18
C LEU A 683 -4.23 -6.25 2.46
N ALA A 684 -3.90 -5.64 3.58
CA ALA A 684 -4.51 -4.38 4.00
C ALA A 684 -4.23 -3.23 3.01
N ARG A 685 -2.97 -3.08 2.54
CA ARG A 685 -2.59 -2.07 1.53
C ARG A 685 -3.26 -2.34 0.17
N PRO A 686 -3.22 -3.54 -0.43
CA PRO A 686 -3.95 -3.85 -1.66
C PRO A 686 -5.46 -3.61 -1.55
N ARG A 687 -6.09 -3.96 -0.43
CA ARG A 687 -7.52 -3.70 -0.17
C ARG A 687 -7.82 -2.21 -0.16
N PHE A 688 -7.01 -1.43 0.53
CA PHE A 688 -7.16 0.03 0.60
C PHE A 688 -7.05 0.67 -0.78
N TYR A 689 -6.01 0.35 -1.57
CA TYR A 689 -5.88 0.87 -2.94
C TYR A 689 -7.04 0.47 -3.83
N THR A 690 -7.49 -0.79 -3.75
CA THR A 690 -8.64 -1.27 -4.50
C THR A 690 -9.91 -0.51 -4.13
N PHE A 691 -10.17 -0.31 -2.83
CA PHE A 691 -11.34 0.42 -2.35
C PHE A 691 -11.35 1.87 -2.86
N VAL A 692 -10.24 2.59 -2.69
CA VAL A 692 -10.14 4.00 -3.12
C VAL A 692 -10.30 4.12 -4.65
N LEU A 693 -9.63 3.26 -5.42
CA LEU A 693 -9.76 3.25 -6.88
C LEU A 693 -11.17 2.84 -7.33
N ALA A 694 -11.84 1.93 -6.62
CA ALA A 694 -13.23 1.57 -6.92
C ALA A 694 -14.17 2.76 -6.70
N VAL A 695 -13.99 3.52 -5.60
CA VAL A 695 -14.76 4.76 -5.34
C VAL A 695 -14.53 5.78 -6.47
N PHE A 696 -13.27 5.96 -6.92
CA PHE A 696 -12.97 6.84 -8.05
C PHE A 696 -13.55 6.31 -9.36
N GLY A 697 -13.50 4.99 -9.60
CA GLY A 697 -14.11 4.35 -10.77
C GLY A 697 -15.62 4.56 -10.84
N VAL A 698 -16.33 4.35 -9.74
CA VAL A 698 -17.78 4.60 -9.62
C VAL A 698 -18.08 6.09 -9.82
N SER A 699 -17.29 6.99 -9.21
CA SER A 699 -17.45 8.42 -9.40
C SER A 699 -17.25 8.83 -10.85
N ALA A 700 -16.24 8.29 -11.54
CA ALA A 700 -15.99 8.55 -12.95
C ALA A 700 -17.14 8.05 -13.85
N LEU A 701 -17.71 6.86 -13.57
CA LEU A 701 -18.87 6.32 -14.29
C LEU A 701 -20.10 7.21 -14.11
N LEU A 702 -20.38 7.64 -12.87
CA LEU A 702 -21.52 8.53 -12.57
C LEU A 702 -21.34 9.88 -13.26
N LEU A 703 -20.15 10.49 -13.19
CA LEU A 703 -19.85 11.75 -13.85
C LEU A 703 -19.99 11.63 -15.36
N CYS A 704 -19.51 10.53 -15.95
CA CYS A 704 -19.66 10.24 -17.38
C CYS A 704 -21.15 10.10 -17.78
N ALA A 705 -21.94 9.36 -16.98
CA ALA A 705 -23.37 9.20 -17.24
C ALA A 705 -24.12 10.54 -17.16
N ILE A 706 -23.83 11.37 -16.15
CA ILE A 706 -24.44 12.71 -15.99
C ILE A 706 -24.07 13.61 -17.18
N GLY A 707 -22.79 13.63 -17.58
CA GLY A 707 -22.32 14.44 -18.70
C GLY A 707 -22.97 14.05 -20.04
N LEU A 708 -23.03 12.75 -20.31
CA LEU A 708 -23.66 12.23 -21.51
C LEU A 708 -25.18 12.50 -21.51
N TYR A 709 -25.86 12.29 -20.38
CA TYR A 709 -27.28 12.64 -20.21
C TYR A 709 -27.52 14.12 -20.49
N ALA A 710 -26.70 15.03 -19.98
CA ALA A 710 -26.84 16.46 -20.18
C ALA A 710 -26.71 16.84 -21.66
N VAL A 711 -25.70 16.25 -22.36
CA VAL A 711 -25.47 16.53 -23.79
C VAL A 711 -26.60 15.99 -24.67
N ILE A 712 -27.00 14.74 -24.46
CA ILE A 712 -28.09 14.14 -25.23
C ILE A 712 -29.42 14.87 -24.97
N SER A 713 -29.72 15.24 -23.72
CA SER A 713 -30.92 16.02 -23.39
C SER A 713 -30.93 17.40 -24.05
N ALA A 714 -29.78 18.06 -24.15
CA ALA A 714 -29.62 19.32 -24.85
C ALA A 714 -29.79 19.15 -26.39
N SER A 715 -29.19 18.08 -26.95
CA SER A 715 -29.33 17.73 -28.37
C SER A 715 -30.80 17.46 -28.75
N VAL A 716 -31.54 16.72 -27.92
CA VAL A 716 -32.95 16.45 -28.06
C VAL A 716 -33.75 17.75 -28.04
N ARG A 717 -33.53 18.62 -27.04
CA ARG A 717 -34.25 19.90 -26.96
C ARG A 717 -34.01 20.80 -28.19
N GLN A 718 -32.80 20.85 -28.72
CA GLN A 718 -32.49 21.63 -29.93
C GLN A 718 -33.19 21.12 -31.21
N ARG A 719 -33.54 19.83 -31.23
CA ARG A 719 -34.19 19.16 -32.37
C ARG A 719 -35.67 18.88 -32.10
N TYR A 720 -36.29 19.57 -31.10
CA TYR A 720 -37.71 19.32 -30.75
C TYR A 720 -38.62 19.43 -31.98
N GLY A 721 -38.48 20.49 -32.78
CA GLY A 721 -39.25 20.67 -34.02
C GLY A 721 -38.99 19.59 -35.08
N GLU A 722 -37.73 19.23 -35.30
CA GLU A 722 -37.34 18.17 -36.24
C GLU A 722 -37.94 16.81 -35.86
N ILE A 723 -37.85 16.48 -34.54
CA ILE A 723 -38.40 15.23 -34.01
C ILE A 723 -39.93 15.23 -34.10
N GLY A 724 -40.58 16.36 -33.79
CA GLY A 724 -42.02 16.54 -33.91
C GLY A 724 -42.53 16.35 -35.36
N VAL A 725 -41.86 16.95 -36.36
CA VAL A 725 -42.18 16.76 -37.78
C VAL A 725 -42.02 15.28 -38.17
N ARG A 726 -40.95 14.60 -37.75
CA ARG A 726 -40.75 13.17 -38.09
C ARG A 726 -41.86 12.28 -37.50
N LEU A 727 -42.25 12.55 -36.24
CA LEU A 727 -43.37 11.83 -35.60
C LEU A 727 -44.70 12.11 -36.31
N ALA A 728 -44.94 13.37 -36.74
CA ALA A 728 -46.14 13.77 -37.51
C ALA A 728 -46.21 13.13 -38.90
N VAL A 729 -45.03 12.88 -39.54
CA VAL A 729 -44.93 12.22 -40.86
C VAL A 729 -44.91 10.68 -40.72
N GLY A 730 -45.07 10.12 -39.52
CA GLY A 730 -45.27 8.68 -39.29
C GLY A 730 -44.02 7.90 -38.81
N ALA A 731 -42.94 8.56 -38.38
CA ALA A 731 -41.84 7.86 -37.76
C ALA A 731 -42.29 7.19 -36.42
N SER A 732 -41.90 5.94 -36.22
CA SER A 732 -42.24 5.25 -34.98
C SER A 732 -41.47 5.80 -33.78
N PRO A 733 -42.02 5.74 -32.52
CA PRO A 733 -41.28 6.09 -31.31
C PRO A 733 -40.01 5.27 -31.13
N ALA A 734 -39.96 4.06 -31.70
CA ALA A 734 -38.79 3.20 -31.69
C ALA A 734 -37.64 3.74 -32.56
N ASP A 735 -37.96 4.34 -33.72
CA ASP A 735 -36.97 4.92 -34.63
C ASP A 735 -36.32 6.16 -34.01
N VAL A 736 -37.13 7.03 -33.40
CA VAL A 736 -36.62 8.20 -32.67
C VAL A 736 -35.72 7.76 -31.53
N ARG A 737 -36.11 6.78 -30.74
CA ARG A 737 -35.32 6.22 -29.63
C ARG A 737 -34.01 5.62 -30.14
N ARG A 738 -34.01 4.81 -31.21
CA ARG A 738 -32.84 4.21 -31.83
C ARG A 738 -31.86 5.24 -32.39
N MET A 739 -32.37 6.31 -32.97
CA MET A 739 -31.58 7.42 -33.51
C MET A 739 -30.78 8.11 -32.38
N ILE A 740 -31.44 8.46 -31.28
CA ILE A 740 -30.82 9.14 -30.15
C ILE A 740 -29.81 8.22 -29.44
N LEU A 741 -30.17 6.96 -29.23
CA LEU A 741 -29.26 5.96 -28.65
C LEU A 741 -28.00 5.77 -29.51
N ARG A 742 -28.14 5.70 -30.84
CA ARG A 742 -26.99 5.60 -31.76
C ARG A 742 -26.06 6.80 -31.65
N GLU A 743 -26.58 8.01 -31.49
CA GLU A 743 -25.79 9.23 -31.32
C GLU A 743 -24.99 9.16 -30.04
N GLY A 744 -25.63 8.82 -28.89
CA GLY A 744 -24.95 8.62 -27.59
C GLY A 744 -23.88 7.53 -27.63
N MET A 745 -24.22 6.37 -28.24
CA MET A 745 -23.27 5.25 -28.33
C MET A 745 -22.08 5.52 -29.27
N ARG A 746 -22.24 6.32 -30.31
CA ARG A 746 -21.12 6.75 -31.18
C ARG A 746 -20.14 7.63 -30.40
N LEU A 747 -20.63 8.59 -29.59
CA LEU A 747 -19.81 9.45 -28.75
C LEU A 747 -19.09 8.62 -27.68
N ALA A 748 -19.81 7.73 -27.00
CA ALA A 748 -19.25 6.84 -25.99
C ALA A 748 -18.22 5.88 -26.58
N GLY A 749 -18.49 5.27 -27.74
CA GLY A 749 -17.59 4.36 -28.43
C GLY A 749 -16.29 5.04 -28.88
N GLY A 750 -16.40 6.25 -29.48
CA GLY A 750 -15.22 7.03 -29.84
C GLY A 750 -14.37 7.41 -28.64
N GLY A 751 -15.01 7.87 -27.56
CA GLY A 751 -14.32 8.16 -26.30
C GLY A 751 -13.71 6.92 -25.66
N ALA A 752 -14.40 5.77 -25.71
CA ALA A 752 -13.90 4.50 -25.18
C ALA A 752 -12.65 4.01 -25.94
N GLY A 753 -12.60 4.17 -27.26
CA GLY A 753 -11.42 3.84 -28.07
C GLY A 753 -10.20 4.68 -27.65
N VAL A 754 -10.37 5.99 -27.49
CA VAL A 754 -9.30 6.88 -26.98
C VAL A 754 -8.93 6.53 -25.54
N GLY A 755 -9.93 6.22 -24.68
CA GLY A 755 -9.72 5.81 -23.30
C GLY A 755 -8.96 4.52 -23.16
N LEU A 756 -9.22 3.53 -24.01
CA LEU A 756 -8.43 2.30 -24.06
C LEU A 756 -6.97 2.57 -24.46
N ALA A 757 -6.73 3.40 -25.47
CA ALA A 757 -5.37 3.79 -25.85
C ALA A 757 -4.62 4.49 -24.69
N LEU A 758 -5.31 5.38 -23.97
CA LEU A 758 -4.76 6.04 -22.79
C LEU A 758 -4.54 5.04 -21.65
N ALA A 759 -5.47 4.12 -21.41
CA ALA A 759 -5.35 3.07 -20.41
C ALA A 759 -4.12 2.18 -20.66
N LEU A 760 -3.80 1.81 -21.91
CA LEU A 760 -2.61 1.04 -22.27
C LEU A 760 -1.32 1.71 -21.80
N VAL A 761 -1.27 3.04 -21.80
CA VAL A 761 -0.12 3.82 -21.32
C VAL A 761 -0.14 3.93 -19.79
N VAL A 762 -1.27 4.36 -19.21
CA VAL A 762 -1.39 4.64 -17.78
C VAL A 762 -1.22 3.37 -16.94
N THR A 763 -1.72 2.22 -17.42
CA THR A 763 -1.61 0.95 -16.68
C THR A 763 -0.17 0.43 -16.56
N GLN A 764 0.78 0.90 -17.37
CA GLN A 764 2.20 0.57 -17.20
C GLN A 764 2.77 1.12 -15.88
N PHE A 765 2.27 2.26 -15.42
CA PHE A 765 2.67 2.83 -14.13
C PHE A 765 2.12 2.04 -12.93
N LEU A 766 1.13 1.15 -13.18
CA LEU A 766 0.55 0.28 -12.16
C LEU A 766 1.39 -0.99 -11.91
N ARG A 767 2.40 -1.30 -12.72
CA ARG A 767 3.16 -2.55 -12.64
C ARG A 767 3.61 -2.90 -11.22
N GLY A 768 4.10 -1.91 -10.48
CA GLY A 768 4.56 -2.09 -9.09
C GLY A 768 3.45 -2.40 -8.07
N LEU A 769 2.18 -2.16 -8.44
CA LEU A 769 1.01 -2.44 -7.61
C LEU A 769 0.30 -3.75 -8.00
N LEU A 770 0.56 -4.25 -9.22
CA LEU A 770 -0.11 -5.44 -9.76
C LEU A 770 0.61 -6.71 -9.31
N TYR A 771 -0.19 -7.69 -8.93
CA TYR A 771 0.24 -9.02 -8.56
C TYR A 771 -0.33 -10.04 -9.54
N GLU A 772 0.55 -10.78 -10.23
CA GLU A 772 0.19 -11.81 -11.24
C GLU A 772 -0.86 -11.37 -12.28
N VAL A 773 -1.01 -10.08 -12.49
CA VAL A 773 -1.88 -9.51 -13.50
C VAL A 773 -1.04 -8.64 -14.44
N HIS A 774 -1.12 -8.93 -15.72
CA HIS A 774 -0.41 -8.12 -16.70
C HIS A 774 -1.09 -6.74 -16.82
N PRO A 775 -0.33 -5.62 -16.96
CA PRO A 775 -0.93 -4.29 -17.14
C PRO A 775 -1.93 -4.19 -18.32
N LEU A 776 -1.77 -5.06 -19.32
CA LEU A 776 -2.64 -5.16 -20.49
C LEU A 776 -3.66 -6.32 -20.38
N ASP A 777 -4.11 -6.65 -19.17
CA ASP A 777 -5.06 -7.73 -18.96
C ASP A 777 -6.37 -7.47 -19.70
N PRO A 778 -6.74 -8.33 -20.68
CA PRO A 778 -7.90 -8.08 -21.54
C PRO A 778 -9.22 -8.11 -20.79
N VAL A 779 -9.33 -8.91 -19.72
CA VAL A 779 -10.56 -9.02 -18.94
C VAL A 779 -10.87 -7.73 -18.22
N ALA A 780 -9.88 -7.10 -17.59
CA ALA A 780 -10.07 -5.81 -16.92
C ALA A 780 -10.43 -4.71 -17.92
N LEU A 781 -9.74 -4.64 -19.06
CA LEU A 781 -10.00 -3.63 -20.10
C LEU A 781 -11.38 -3.80 -20.76
N VAL A 782 -11.77 -5.03 -21.10
CA VAL A 782 -13.09 -5.34 -21.65
C VAL A 782 -14.19 -5.03 -20.65
N THR A 783 -14.04 -5.46 -19.40
CA THR A 783 -15.02 -5.20 -18.34
C THR A 783 -15.22 -3.69 -18.12
N ALA A 784 -14.14 -2.92 -18.06
CA ALA A 784 -14.23 -1.46 -17.93
C ALA A 784 -14.98 -0.82 -19.10
N THR A 785 -14.68 -1.26 -20.32
CA THR A 785 -15.34 -0.76 -21.53
C THR A 785 -16.81 -1.11 -21.56
N VAL A 786 -17.18 -2.37 -21.22
CA VAL A 786 -18.58 -2.82 -21.19
C VAL A 786 -19.38 -2.07 -20.12
N LEU A 787 -18.84 -1.91 -18.91
CA LEU A 787 -19.48 -1.14 -17.83
C LEU A 787 -19.75 0.31 -18.27
N LEU A 788 -18.79 0.94 -18.92
CA LEU A 788 -18.95 2.32 -19.36
C LEU A 788 -19.96 2.43 -20.52
N LEU A 789 -19.91 1.54 -21.50
CA LEU A 789 -20.91 1.53 -22.59
C LEU A 789 -22.32 1.24 -22.06
N ALA A 790 -22.46 0.39 -21.05
CA ALA A 790 -23.74 0.15 -20.37
C ALA A 790 -24.24 1.42 -19.65
N ALA A 791 -23.36 2.10 -18.90
CA ALA A 791 -23.70 3.38 -18.26
C ALA A 791 -24.10 4.46 -19.29
N ALA A 792 -23.39 4.54 -20.42
CA ALA A 792 -23.70 5.43 -21.53
C ALA A 792 -25.06 5.11 -22.18
N ALA A 793 -25.38 3.81 -22.36
CA ALA A 793 -26.66 3.37 -22.87
C ALA A 793 -27.83 3.80 -21.96
N VAL A 794 -27.67 3.57 -20.64
CA VAL A 794 -28.65 3.99 -19.61
C VAL A 794 -28.82 5.51 -19.60
N ALA A 795 -27.73 6.26 -19.60
CA ALA A 795 -27.75 7.72 -19.63
C ALA A 795 -28.42 8.30 -20.88
N SER A 796 -28.25 7.65 -22.06
CA SER A 796 -28.87 8.05 -23.32
C SER A 796 -30.33 7.62 -23.43
N TYR A 797 -30.73 6.55 -22.73
CA TYR A 797 -32.09 5.99 -22.82
C TYR A 797 -33.16 6.93 -22.24
N LEU A 798 -32.87 7.61 -21.12
CA LEU A 798 -33.86 8.51 -20.46
C LEU A 798 -34.26 9.68 -21.36
N PRO A 799 -33.33 10.45 -21.98
CA PRO A 799 -33.68 11.49 -22.94
C PRO A 799 -34.36 10.93 -24.20
N ALA A 800 -33.92 9.76 -24.68
CA ALA A 800 -34.51 9.11 -25.85
C ALA A 800 -35.97 8.69 -25.61
N ARG A 801 -36.28 8.18 -24.42
CA ARG A 801 -37.65 7.83 -24.00
C ARG A 801 -38.53 9.07 -23.90
N SER A 802 -38.03 10.17 -23.33
CA SER A 802 -38.75 11.43 -23.23
C SER A 802 -39.08 12.01 -24.61
N ALA A 803 -38.11 12.00 -25.54
CA ALA A 803 -38.30 12.45 -26.92
C ALA A 803 -39.32 11.60 -27.70
N ALA A 804 -39.31 10.28 -27.52
CA ALA A 804 -40.21 9.33 -28.17
C ALA A 804 -41.67 9.41 -27.69
N ARG A 805 -41.90 10.00 -26.51
CA ARG A 805 -43.26 10.20 -25.92
C ARG A 805 -43.84 11.62 -26.15
N MET A 806 -43.18 12.43 -26.95
CA MET A 806 -43.55 13.81 -27.19
C MET A 806 -44.83 13.88 -28.05
N ASP A 807 -45.73 14.79 -27.69
CA ASP A 807 -46.93 15.12 -28.51
C ASP A 807 -46.48 15.93 -29.74
N PRO A 808 -46.71 15.40 -30.99
CA PRO A 808 -46.32 16.09 -32.20
C PRO A 808 -46.98 17.46 -32.37
N LEU A 809 -48.25 17.62 -31.89
CA LEU A 809 -48.99 18.88 -32.00
C LEU A 809 -48.45 19.96 -31.09
N ALA A 810 -47.98 19.58 -29.87
CA ALA A 810 -47.36 20.51 -28.97
C ALA A 810 -45.95 20.95 -29.45
N ALA A 811 -45.23 20.08 -30.18
CA ALA A 811 -43.91 20.39 -30.75
C ALA A 811 -44.00 21.40 -31.91
N LEU A 812 -45.06 21.36 -32.73
CA LEU A 812 -45.29 22.29 -33.83
C LEU A 812 -45.84 23.66 -33.40
N ARG A 813 -46.48 23.77 -32.24
CA ARG A 813 -46.97 25.05 -31.68
C ARG A 813 -45.84 25.90 -31.04
N ASN A 814 -44.73 25.30 -30.63
CA ASN A 814 -43.62 25.98 -29.97
C ASN A 814 -42.45 26.29 -30.94
N THR A 815 -42.60 26.03 -32.23
CA THR A 815 -41.68 26.47 -33.31
C THR A 815 -42.17 27.75 -33.91
#